data_38f4f822d9ad20a47a85aeb0f09608e0
#
_entry.id   38f4f822d9ad20a47a85aeb0f09608e0
#
_cell.length_a   1.000
_cell.length_b   1.000
_cell.length_c   1.000
_cell.angle_alpha   90.00
_cell.angle_beta   90.00
_cell.angle_gamma   90.00
#
_symmetry.space_group_name_H-M   'P 1'
#
loop_
_entity.id
_entity.type
_entity.pdbx_description
1 polymer ?
#
loop_
_entity_poly.entity_id
_entity_poly.type
_entity_poly.pdbx_seq_one_letter_code
_entity_poly.pdbx_strand_id
1 'polypeptide(L)'
;MDKHYDPHAIENKWMAHWLEKGYFGRDLDSEAEPYSVMIPPPNVTGILHMGHALNNTLQDILVRWRRMQGRNALWVYGTDHAGIATQNVVERALAKEGTSRDALGREAFLQRVWDWREEYGGTIKRQLKRLGASCDWENERFTMDEGLSDAVAEVFVRLYDKGLIYRANYIINWCPRCHTALSDEESEHQDTAGKLYHIRYPLRAGKTPDGKDYITVATTRPETLLGDVAVAVHPEDERYVGLESCVPELPVLKRPLQVVRDAYVDPAFGTGVVKITPAHDPNDFEMGQRHELEQINVMHGDGTMNEQAGPYAGMDRFACRKQIVADLDAAGLLEKVDEHQHAVGHCYRCDSVVEPRLSPQWFVRMKPLAEPALAAVNEGKVQFVPDRWTKVYREWMENIRDWCISRQIWWGHRIPVFTCKDCKHEWAAKGQPELCPKCWSINITQETDVLDTWFSSWLWPFSTLGWPEQTQALQKYYPTHDLATASEIIFFWVARMIMAGLEFAGDVPFRTVYIHGTVRDDKGRKMSKSLGNSIDPLDIIEQTSADALRFSLIMLTATGQDVYVSRDKFDIGRNFGTKMWNAARFMRMHSEGLPCGDWGRSLSLSADLVRADDAHILLRYQDTIASVTENLEKYRFNDAAAALYEFVWHQFCDWYLEYTKTVFQGAAEDARKQTLQVMHYCFAGALRLLHPFMPFVTEELWHAMEYAADEEDTIVRAPWPELLSADALAQGGVAPEDGTYVDARHELIRLGRQLRADYGLAPTEKLPFVIKPDNADMASRLEADRTALMAGLRAADVTITDAPTAEQSRAGLLSPLGMIYLPLEGVIDVEAEQKRVTEEITKVEKFLAGANAKLSNPKFVDKAPADVVANVRSTRDELTEKLEKLQQQLSVLKG
;
A
#
# COMPACT_ATOMS: atom_id res chain seq x y z
N MET A 1 -33.35 -18.43 -3.57
CA MET A 1 -32.43 -17.31 -3.92
C MET A 1 -33.17 -16.24 -4.68
N ASP A 2 -32.96 -14.97 -4.33
CA ASP A 2 -33.59 -13.83 -5.01
C ASP A 2 -33.07 -13.65 -6.42
N LYS A 3 -33.92 -13.02 -7.25
CA LYS A 3 -33.57 -12.76 -8.67
C LYS A 3 -32.44 -11.75 -8.80
N HIS A 4 -32.37 -10.81 -7.88
CA HIS A 4 -31.37 -9.74 -7.85
C HIS A 4 -30.42 -9.94 -6.70
N TYR A 5 -29.13 -9.70 -6.94
CA TYR A 5 -28.10 -9.65 -5.91
C TYR A 5 -28.17 -8.30 -5.18
N ASP A 6 -28.47 -8.32 -3.88
CA ASP A 6 -28.46 -7.14 -3.00
C ASP A 6 -27.30 -7.23 -2.02
N PRO A 7 -26.15 -6.64 -2.35
CA PRO A 7 -24.96 -6.75 -1.50
C PRO A 7 -25.12 -6.08 -0.14
N HIS A 8 -25.89 -4.97 -0.04
CA HIS A 8 -25.98 -4.22 1.21
C HIS A 8 -26.76 -4.96 2.30
N ALA A 9 -27.85 -5.62 1.90
CA ALA A 9 -28.61 -6.46 2.83
C ALA A 9 -27.75 -7.64 3.32
N ILE A 10 -26.99 -8.26 2.41
CA ILE A 10 -26.08 -9.39 2.70
C ILE A 10 -24.93 -8.96 3.62
N GLU A 11 -24.29 -7.85 3.36
CA GLU A 11 -23.19 -7.31 4.18
C GLU A 11 -23.62 -7.04 5.62
N ASN A 12 -24.77 -6.38 5.80
CA ASN A 12 -25.31 -6.07 7.14
C ASN A 12 -25.69 -7.34 7.91
N LYS A 13 -26.33 -8.30 7.24
CA LYS A 13 -26.72 -9.60 7.81
C LYS A 13 -25.50 -10.34 8.32
N TRP A 14 -24.48 -10.56 7.49
CA TRP A 14 -23.35 -11.42 7.85
C TRP A 14 -22.39 -10.77 8.82
N MET A 15 -22.13 -9.47 8.70
CA MET A 15 -21.31 -8.79 9.71
C MET A 15 -21.96 -8.87 11.10
N ALA A 16 -23.28 -8.66 11.20
CA ALA A 16 -23.98 -8.77 12.47
C ALA A 16 -23.90 -10.21 13.04
N HIS A 17 -24.09 -11.22 12.19
CA HIS A 17 -24.02 -12.64 12.58
C HIS A 17 -22.61 -13.02 13.07
N TRP A 18 -21.55 -12.66 12.32
CA TRP A 18 -20.17 -12.99 12.70
C TRP A 18 -19.76 -12.35 14.04
N LEU A 19 -20.22 -11.11 14.29
CA LEU A 19 -19.98 -10.42 15.56
C LEU A 19 -20.75 -11.06 16.72
N GLU A 20 -22.02 -11.41 16.52
CA GLU A 20 -22.84 -12.09 17.54
C GLU A 20 -22.26 -13.44 17.95
N LYS A 21 -21.72 -14.20 16.97
CA LYS A 21 -21.10 -15.51 17.20
C LYS A 21 -19.65 -15.43 17.69
N GLY A 22 -19.02 -14.25 17.70
CA GLY A 22 -17.64 -14.08 18.17
C GLY A 22 -16.58 -14.81 17.32
N TYR A 23 -16.79 -14.99 16.00
CA TYR A 23 -15.89 -15.77 15.15
C TYR A 23 -14.48 -15.20 14.98
N PHE A 24 -14.27 -13.95 15.33
CA PHE A 24 -13.00 -13.23 15.14
C PHE A 24 -12.22 -13.00 16.45
N GLY A 25 -12.81 -13.34 17.59
CA GLY A 25 -12.20 -13.18 18.90
C GLY A 25 -11.00 -14.12 19.13
N ARG A 26 -10.16 -13.75 20.09
CA ARG A 26 -9.04 -14.58 20.52
C ARG A 26 -9.55 -15.84 21.24
N ASP A 27 -8.93 -16.97 20.94
CA ASP A 27 -9.19 -18.23 21.61
C ASP A 27 -7.93 -18.68 22.36
N LEU A 28 -7.89 -18.41 23.66
CA LEU A 28 -6.74 -18.72 24.51
C LEU A 28 -6.65 -20.22 24.84
N ASP A 29 -7.77 -20.94 24.78
CA ASP A 29 -7.86 -22.35 25.15
C ASP A 29 -7.60 -23.29 23.96
N SER A 30 -7.66 -22.78 22.71
CA SER A 30 -7.43 -23.60 21.51
C SER A 30 -6.02 -24.20 21.50
N GLU A 31 -5.89 -25.49 21.15
CA GLU A 31 -4.60 -26.15 20.93
C GLU A 31 -4.06 -25.97 19.50
N ALA A 32 -4.83 -25.37 18.59
CA ALA A 32 -4.41 -25.10 17.23
C ALA A 32 -3.22 -24.12 17.18
N GLU A 33 -2.34 -24.32 16.20
CA GLU A 33 -1.17 -23.48 16.00
C GLU A 33 -1.59 -22.00 15.85
N PRO A 34 -1.04 -21.09 16.67
CA PRO A 34 -1.42 -19.68 16.60
C PRO A 34 -0.95 -19.04 15.29
N TYR A 35 -1.73 -18.10 14.81
CA TYR A 35 -1.35 -17.15 13.77
C TYR A 35 -1.85 -15.78 14.15
N SER A 36 -0.98 -14.80 14.25
CA SER A 36 -1.34 -13.46 14.70
C SER A 36 -0.82 -12.39 13.77
N VAL A 37 -1.67 -11.40 13.54
CA VAL A 37 -1.37 -10.17 12.78
C VAL A 37 -1.86 -8.99 13.61
N MET A 38 -1.20 -7.85 13.52
CA MET A 38 -1.67 -6.62 14.14
C MET A 38 -1.95 -5.57 13.09
N ILE A 39 -3.05 -4.84 13.30
CA ILE A 39 -3.35 -3.70 12.46
C ILE A 39 -2.29 -2.59 12.67
N PRO A 40 -1.75 -1.95 11.63
CA PRO A 40 -1.17 -0.63 11.80
C PRO A 40 -2.24 0.30 12.37
N PRO A 41 -2.11 0.76 13.64
CA PRO A 41 -3.21 1.44 14.31
C PRO A 41 -3.53 2.76 13.62
N PRO A 42 -4.73 2.94 13.04
CA PRO A 42 -5.06 4.18 12.37
C PRO A 42 -5.12 5.35 13.35
N ASN A 43 -4.62 6.50 12.90
CA ASN A 43 -4.64 7.75 13.64
C ASN A 43 -6.08 8.26 13.82
N VAL A 44 -6.45 8.68 15.04
CA VAL A 44 -7.79 9.24 15.32
C VAL A 44 -7.97 10.68 14.81
N THR A 45 -7.39 10.99 13.66
CA THR A 45 -7.42 12.32 13.04
C THR A 45 -8.57 12.54 12.08
N GLY A 46 -9.29 11.48 11.72
CA GLY A 46 -10.41 11.55 10.78
C GLY A 46 -10.81 10.18 10.24
N ILE A 47 -11.51 10.16 9.09
CA ILE A 47 -11.99 8.95 8.43
C ILE A 47 -10.88 8.23 7.65
N LEU A 48 -11.04 6.93 7.45
CA LEU A 48 -10.14 6.10 6.63
C LEU A 48 -10.17 6.55 5.16
N HIS A 49 -9.08 6.27 4.45
CA HIS A 49 -8.94 6.50 3.01
C HIS A 49 -8.60 5.19 2.28
N MET A 50 -8.51 5.23 0.95
CA MET A 50 -8.31 4.05 0.11
C MET A 50 -7.04 3.26 0.44
N GLY A 51 -5.96 3.91 0.89
CA GLY A 51 -4.75 3.22 1.37
C GLY A 51 -5.00 2.35 2.61
N HIS A 52 -5.86 2.80 3.53
CA HIS A 52 -6.29 1.97 4.66
C HIS A 52 -7.14 0.79 4.20
N ALA A 53 -8.05 1.00 3.23
CA ALA A 53 -8.86 -0.09 2.67
C ALA A 53 -7.97 -1.17 2.05
N LEU A 54 -6.94 -0.79 1.28
CA LEU A 54 -5.95 -1.72 0.74
C LEU A 54 -5.21 -2.48 1.83
N ASN A 55 -4.58 -1.76 2.76
CA ASN A 55 -3.78 -2.35 3.84
C ASN A 55 -4.59 -3.35 4.67
N ASN A 56 -5.82 -2.97 5.06
CA ASN A 56 -6.67 -3.84 5.87
C ASN A 56 -7.22 -5.03 5.06
N THR A 57 -7.48 -4.88 3.76
CA THR A 57 -7.90 -6.00 2.91
C THR A 57 -6.78 -7.05 2.78
N LEU A 58 -5.52 -6.63 2.62
CA LEU A 58 -4.37 -7.54 2.55
C LEU A 58 -4.21 -8.36 3.83
N GLN A 59 -4.32 -7.71 5.00
CA GLN A 59 -4.25 -8.38 6.30
C GLN A 59 -5.43 -9.33 6.51
N ASP A 60 -6.66 -8.91 6.17
CA ASP A 60 -7.85 -9.74 6.32
C ASP A 60 -7.79 -11.00 5.45
N ILE A 61 -7.23 -10.90 4.23
CA ILE A 61 -7.00 -12.07 3.37
C ILE A 61 -6.10 -13.09 4.07
N LEU A 62 -4.96 -12.64 4.63
CA LEU A 62 -4.04 -13.53 5.35
C LEU A 62 -4.72 -14.19 6.56
N VAL A 63 -5.42 -13.39 7.38
CA VAL A 63 -6.06 -13.89 8.60
C VAL A 63 -7.18 -14.88 8.28
N ARG A 64 -8.04 -14.59 7.28
CA ARG A 64 -9.11 -15.49 6.85
C ARG A 64 -8.55 -16.78 6.27
N TRP A 65 -7.55 -16.67 5.39
CA TRP A 65 -6.89 -17.82 4.80
C TRP A 65 -6.27 -18.75 5.87
N ARG A 66 -5.50 -18.19 6.83
CA ARG A 66 -4.88 -18.98 7.90
C ARG A 66 -5.92 -19.59 8.85
N ARG A 67 -7.03 -18.90 9.12
CA ARG A 67 -8.16 -19.46 9.89
C ARG A 67 -8.76 -20.66 9.16
N MET A 68 -8.98 -20.59 7.85
CA MET A 68 -9.47 -21.71 7.03
C MET A 68 -8.46 -22.87 6.93
N GLN A 69 -7.16 -22.62 7.16
CA GLN A 69 -6.16 -23.68 7.33
C GLN A 69 -6.19 -24.33 8.73
N GLY A 70 -7.15 -24.01 9.58
CA GLY A 70 -7.29 -24.56 10.93
C GLY A 70 -6.40 -23.92 11.98
N ARG A 71 -5.74 -22.79 11.70
CA ARG A 71 -4.95 -22.07 12.68
C ARG A 71 -5.81 -21.24 13.61
N ASN A 72 -5.33 -21.06 14.84
CA ASN A 72 -5.91 -20.11 15.79
C ASN A 72 -5.49 -18.68 15.39
N ALA A 73 -6.26 -18.09 14.46
CA ALA A 73 -5.92 -16.83 13.82
C ALA A 73 -6.48 -15.62 14.57
N LEU A 74 -5.59 -14.74 15.01
CA LEU A 74 -5.90 -13.48 15.71
C LEU A 74 -5.47 -12.27 14.87
N TRP A 75 -6.37 -11.31 14.68
CA TRP A 75 -6.04 -10.00 14.14
C TRP A 75 -6.31 -8.92 15.19
N VAL A 76 -5.24 -8.42 15.81
CA VAL A 76 -5.31 -7.40 16.86
C VAL A 76 -5.77 -6.07 16.29
N TYR A 77 -6.83 -5.50 16.86
CA TYR A 77 -7.39 -4.20 16.49
C TYR A 77 -7.08 -3.11 17.52
N GLY A 78 -6.87 -1.90 17.03
CA GLY A 78 -6.80 -0.70 17.86
C GLY A 78 -6.49 0.55 17.05
N THR A 79 -6.35 1.67 17.76
CA THR A 79 -6.12 3.00 17.17
C THR A 79 -4.95 3.72 17.84
N ASP A 80 -4.34 4.66 17.11
CA ASP A 80 -3.24 5.49 17.60
C ASP A 80 -3.73 6.87 18.01
N HIS A 81 -3.23 7.38 19.14
CA HIS A 81 -3.53 8.73 19.65
C HIS A 81 -2.95 9.83 18.76
N ALA A 82 -1.89 9.53 17.99
CA ALA A 82 -1.30 10.41 16.98
C ALA A 82 -1.01 11.84 17.47
N GLY A 83 -0.25 11.97 18.54
CA GLY A 83 0.09 13.20 19.28
C GLY A 83 -0.08 14.53 18.55
N ILE A 84 0.92 14.93 17.76
CA ILE A 84 0.92 16.21 17.01
C ILE A 84 -0.28 16.29 16.05
N ALA A 85 -0.59 15.17 15.36
CA ALA A 85 -1.62 15.17 14.32
C ALA A 85 -3.02 15.42 14.90
N THR A 86 -3.38 14.70 15.96
CA THR A 86 -4.68 14.84 16.64
C THR A 86 -4.81 16.19 17.30
N GLN A 87 -3.76 16.65 18.00
CA GLN A 87 -3.78 18.00 18.58
C GLN A 87 -4.03 19.07 17.51
N ASN A 88 -3.34 19.00 16.37
CA ASN A 88 -3.51 19.96 15.27
C ASN A 88 -4.94 19.99 14.70
N VAL A 89 -5.60 18.86 14.52
CA VAL A 89 -6.97 18.85 13.97
C VAL A 89 -7.97 19.41 14.98
N VAL A 90 -7.78 19.14 16.28
CA VAL A 90 -8.61 19.72 17.35
C VAL A 90 -8.38 21.23 17.48
N GLU A 91 -7.13 21.71 17.42
CA GLU A 91 -6.83 23.15 17.41
C GLU A 91 -7.47 23.88 16.22
N ARG A 92 -7.47 23.25 15.02
CA ARG A 92 -8.17 23.80 13.84
C ARG A 92 -9.69 23.83 14.03
N ALA A 93 -10.27 22.85 14.72
CA ALA A 93 -11.69 22.85 15.06
C ALA A 93 -12.02 23.99 16.03
N LEU A 94 -11.22 24.15 17.10
CA LEU A 94 -11.36 25.25 18.06
C LEU A 94 -11.23 26.64 17.40
N ALA A 95 -10.28 26.79 16.46
CA ALA A 95 -10.12 28.06 15.73
C ALA A 95 -11.37 28.43 14.90
N LYS A 96 -12.05 27.40 14.31
CA LYS A 96 -13.35 27.63 13.62
C LYS A 96 -14.48 28.01 14.60
N GLU A 97 -14.39 27.51 15.83
CA GLU A 97 -15.32 27.87 16.93
C GLU A 97 -14.98 29.25 17.58
N GLY A 98 -13.90 29.91 17.13
CA GLY A 98 -13.47 31.23 17.64
C GLY A 98 -12.70 31.16 18.95
N THR A 99 -12.13 30.01 19.33
CA THR A 99 -11.34 29.83 20.56
C THR A 99 -9.98 29.16 20.28
N SER A 100 -9.17 28.98 21.33
CA SER A 100 -7.85 28.34 21.22
C SER A 100 -7.60 27.42 22.41
N ARG A 101 -6.58 26.56 22.31
CA ARG A 101 -6.16 25.68 23.42
C ARG A 101 -5.74 26.50 24.66
N ASP A 102 -5.04 27.62 24.45
CA ASP A 102 -4.53 28.46 25.55
C ASP A 102 -5.67 29.16 26.27
N ALA A 103 -6.73 29.53 25.54
CA ALA A 103 -7.95 30.10 26.13
C ALA A 103 -8.75 29.09 26.97
N LEU A 104 -8.73 27.81 26.56
CA LEU A 104 -9.38 26.70 27.31
C LEU A 104 -8.58 26.27 28.54
N GLY A 105 -7.25 26.31 28.45
CA GLY A 105 -6.36 25.70 29.41
C GLY A 105 -6.18 24.17 29.16
N ARG A 106 -5.11 23.59 29.77
CA ARG A 106 -4.68 22.23 29.46
C ARG A 106 -5.75 21.18 29.73
N GLU A 107 -6.41 21.21 30.86
CA GLU A 107 -7.40 20.20 31.27
C GLU A 107 -8.62 20.16 30.34
N ALA A 108 -9.22 21.33 30.08
CA ALA A 108 -10.39 21.43 29.19
C ALA A 108 -10.02 21.09 27.73
N PHE A 109 -8.83 21.45 27.28
CA PHE A 109 -8.33 21.07 25.98
C PHE A 109 -8.14 19.55 25.86
N LEU A 110 -7.53 18.90 26.85
CA LEU A 110 -7.36 17.43 26.85
C LEU A 110 -8.71 16.73 26.84
N GLN A 111 -9.71 17.20 27.59
CA GLN A 111 -11.07 16.65 27.54
C GLN A 111 -11.65 16.76 26.13
N ARG A 112 -11.47 17.89 25.45
CA ARG A 112 -11.92 18.07 24.06
C ARG A 112 -11.25 17.11 23.08
N VAL A 113 -9.97 16.75 23.33
CA VAL A 113 -9.25 15.75 22.51
C VAL A 113 -9.76 14.33 22.79
N TRP A 114 -10.10 14.00 24.04
CA TRP A 114 -10.73 12.71 24.38
C TRP A 114 -12.11 12.58 23.71
N ASP A 115 -12.94 13.63 23.73
CA ASP A 115 -14.25 13.64 23.04
C ASP A 115 -14.07 13.42 21.52
N TRP A 116 -13.05 14.04 20.93
CA TRP A 116 -12.66 13.84 19.53
C TRP A 116 -12.25 12.39 19.24
N ARG A 117 -11.47 11.79 20.13
CA ARG A 117 -11.05 10.37 20.02
C ARG A 117 -12.26 9.44 20.04
N GLU A 118 -13.23 9.64 20.90
CA GLU A 118 -14.46 8.83 20.97
C GLU A 118 -15.24 8.90 19.65
N GLU A 119 -15.42 10.10 19.11
CA GLU A 119 -16.14 10.30 17.85
C GLU A 119 -15.46 9.62 16.66
N TYR A 120 -14.18 9.91 16.44
CA TYR A 120 -13.45 9.46 15.25
C TYR A 120 -12.96 8.02 15.39
N GLY A 121 -12.59 7.55 16.56
CA GLY A 121 -12.29 6.14 16.82
C GLY A 121 -13.49 5.25 16.56
N GLY A 122 -14.67 5.64 17.01
CA GLY A 122 -15.93 4.96 16.71
C GLY A 122 -16.26 4.94 15.20
N THR A 123 -15.94 6.02 14.49
CA THR A 123 -16.14 6.09 13.03
C THR A 123 -15.21 5.16 12.28
N ILE A 124 -13.91 5.12 12.62
CA ILE A 124 -12.93 4.18 12.06
C ILE A 124 -13.38 2.74 12.26
N LYS A 125 -13.82 2.39 13.47
CA LYS A 125 -14.34 1.04 13.78
C LYS A 125 -15.52 0.67 12.89
N ARG A 126 -16.48 1.58 12.70
CA ARG A 126 -17.63 1.36 11.78
C ARG A 126 -17.17 1.18 10.33
N GLN A 127 -16.20 1.98 9.85
CA GLN A 127 -15.69 1.87 8.48
C GLN A 127 -15.00 0.52 8.24
N LEU A 128 -14.19 0.02 9.17
CA LEU A 128 -13.54 -1.28 9.07
C LEU A 128 -14.55 -2.43 9.10
N LYS A 129 -15.59 -2.35 9.95
CA LYS A 129 -16.69 -3.32 9.94
C LYS A 129 -17.44 -3.31 8.61
N ARG A 130 -17.69 -2.13 8.02
CA ARG A 130 -18.30 -2.03 6.68
C ARG A 130 -17.42 -2.62 5.58
N LEU A 131 -16.09 -2.54 5.72
CA LEU A 131 -15.14 -3.18 4.82
C LEU A 131 -15.11 -4.72 4.97
N GLY A 132 -15.66 -5.26 6.06
CA GLY A 132 -15.66 -6.71 6.32
C GLY A 132 -14.42 -7.21 7.08
N ALA A 133 -13.70 -6.34 7.76
CA ALA A 133 -12.49 -6.73 8.51
C ALA A 133 -12.81 -7.69 9.64
N SER A 134 -12.03 -8.79 9.75
CA SER A 134 -12.22 -9.87 10.75
C SER A 134 -11.32 -9.71 11.98
N CYS A 135 -11.29 -8.49 12.54
CA CYS A 135 -10.50 -8.17 13.72
C CYS A 135 -11.11 -8.72 15.03
N ASP A 136 -10.29 -8.84 16.07
CA ASP A 136 -10.73 -9.06 17.46
C ASP A 136 -11.35 -7.77 18.03
N TRP A 137 -12.64 -7.57 17.77
CA TRP A 137 -13.37 -6.34 18.10
C TRP A 137 -13.66 -6.18 19.59
N GLU A 138 -13.60 -7.25 20.37
CA GLU A 138 -13.88 -7.25 21.81
C GLU A 138 -12.69 -6.75 22.62
N ASN A 139 -11.48 -6.98 22.11
CA ASN A 139 -10.24 -6.59 22.77
C ASN A 139 -9.57 -5.40 22.07
N GLU A 140 -10.37 -4.38 21.78
CA GLU A 140 -9.88 -3.13 21.18
C GLU A 140 -8.81 -2.47 22.05
N ARG A 141 -7.72 -2.02 21.42
CA ARG A 141 -6.64 -1.31 22.10
C ARG A 141 -6.49 0.13 21.59
N PHE A 142 -5.94 0.97 22.44
CA PHE A 142 -5.63 2.36 22.12
C PHE A 142 -4.26 2.69 22.69
N THR A 143 -3.41 3.38 21.91
CA THR A 143 -2.02 3.65 22.33
C THR A 143 -1.89 4.45 23.63
N MET A 144 -2.97 5.05 24.13
CA MET A 144 -3.03 5.72 25.44
C MET A 144 -4.01 5.05 26.41
N ASP A 145 -4.41 3.78 26.20
CA ASP A 145 -5.14 3.04 27.24
C ASP A 145 -4.22 2.77 28.46
N GLU A 146 -4.83 2.37 29.55
CA GLU A 146 -4.11 2.16 30.81
C GLU A 146 -2.93 1.18 30.67
N GLY A 147 -3.16 0.02 30.04
CA GLY A 147 -2.13 -1.02 29.89
C GLY A 147 -0.98 -0.59 28.97
N LEU A 148 -1.30 0.12 27.85
CA LEU A 148 -0.24 0.65 26.98
C LEU A 148 0.50 1.82 27.64
N SER A 149 -0.17 2.66 28.43
CA SER A 149 0.46 3.74 29.18
C SER A 149 1.42 3.20 30.25
N ASP A 150 1.08 2.10 30.92
CA ASP A 150 1.97 1.42 31.86
C ASP A 150 3.20 0.82 31.15
N ALA A 151 2.98 0.19 29.99
CA ALA A 151 4.07 -0.31 29.14
C ALA A 151 5.04 0.79 28.69
N VAL A 152 4.51 1.95 28.28
CA VAL A 152 5.31 3.12 27.91
C VAL A 152 6.16 3.62 29.09
N ALA A 153 5.55 3.74 30.26
CA ALA A 153 6.28 4.17 31.48
C ALA A 153 7.35 3.15 31.87
N GLU A 154 7.06 1.86 31.81
CA GLU A 154 8.03 0.78 32.08
C GLU A 154 9.23 0.86 31.14
N VAL A 155 8.99 0.99 29.84
CA VAL A 155 10.06 1.11 28.84
C VAL A 155 10.92 2.35 29.07
N PHE A 156 10.29 3.49 29.33
CA PHE A 156 11.01 4.72 29.60
C PHE A 156 11.93 4.57 30.81
N VAL A 157 11.43 4.06 31.95
CA VAL A 157 12.22 3.87 33.16
C VAL A 157 13.37 2.90 32.90
N ARG A 158 13.15 1.77 32.25
CA ARG A 158 14.22 0.80 31.92
C ARG A 158 15.33 1.42 31.06
N LEU A 159 14.97 2.18 30.04
CA LEU A 159 15.97 2.85 29.19
C LEU A 159 16.72 3.98 29.94
N TYR A 160 16.01 4.70 30.81
CA TYR A 160 16.59 5.74 31.64
C TYR A 160 17.62 5.16 32.62
N ASP A 161 17.26 4.07 33.32
CA ASP A 161 18.15 3.38 34.27
C ASP A 161 19.37 2.74 33.59
N LYS A 162 19.22 2.29 32.33
CA LYS A 162 20.34 1.84 31.48
C LYS A 162 21.21 2.98 30.95
N GLY A 163 20.88 4.26 31.18
CA GLY A 163 21.58 5.42 30.64
C GLY A 163 21.40 5.60 29.12
N LEU A 164 20.40 4.91 28.52
CA LEU A 164 20.07 5.06 27.10
C LEU A 164 19.17 6.26 26.85
N ILE A 165 18.37 6.70 27.83
CA ILE A 165 17.66 7.98 27.78
C ILE A 165 18.50 9.06 28.48
N TYR A 166 18.66 10.19 27.82
CA TYR A 166 19.43 11.33 28.33
C TYR A 166 18.82 12.65 27.86
N ARG A 167 19.13 13.73 28.61
CA ARG A 167 18.75 15.09 28.26
C ARG A 167 19.95 15.84 27.72
N ALA A 168 19.83 16.51 26.61
CA ALA A 168 20.89 17.33 26.02
C ALA A 168 20.31 18.61 25.40
N ASN A 169 21.12 19.67 25.42
CA ASN A 169 20.88 20.86 24.64
C ASN A 169 21.43 20.60 23.23
N TYR A 170 20.58 20.39 22.27
CA TYR A 170 20.96 20.00 20.92
C TYR A 170 20.19 20.81 19.90
N ILE A 171 20.73 20.90 18.67
CA ILE A 171 20.01 21.53 17.59
C ILE A 171 18.97 20.53 17.05
N ILE A 172 17.72 20.99 17.00
CA ILE A 172 16.59 20.15 16.59
C ILE A 172 15.78 20.86 15.51
N ASN A 173 15.03 20.07 14.74
CA ASN A 173 14.01 20.59 13.86
C ASN A 173 12.84 21.11 14.72
N TRP A 174 12.54 22.39 14.63
CA TRP A 174 11.48 23.02 15.39
C TRP A 174 10.36 23.55 14.48
N CYS A 175 9.10 23.21 14.76
CA CYS A 175 7.97 23.80 14.06
C CYS A 175 7.46 25.06 14.79
N PRO A 176 7.59 26.28 14.21
CA PRO A 176 7.18 27.51 14.85
C PRO A 176 5.66 27.65 15.03
N ARG A 177 4.87 26.93 14.22
CA ARG A 177 3.41 26.93 14.31
C ARG A 177 2.90 25.91 15.34
N CYS A 178 3.44 24.69 15.33
CA CYS A 178 3.03 23.64 16.27
C CYS A 178 3.69 23.84 17.65
N HIS A 179 4.70 24.69 17.74
CA HIS A 179 5.49 24.99 18.96
C HIS A 179 6.08 23.72 19.57
N THR A 180 6.65 22.85 18.73
CA THR A 180 7.23 21.58 19.18
C THR A 180 8.43 21.15 18.33
N ALA A 181 9.30 20.34 18.95
CA ALA A 181 10.35 19.60 18.27
C ALA A 181 9.77 18.58 17.28
N LEU A 182 10.49 18.35 16.21
CA LEU A 182 10.24 17.32 15.20
C LEU A 182 11.47 16.42 15.10
N SER A 183 11.29 15.15 14.80
CA SER A 183 12.39 14.29 14.36
C SER A 183 12.83 14.65 12.94
N ASP A 184 13.99 14.15 12.49
CA ASP A 184 14.49 14.44 11.13
C ASP A 184 13.50 13.99 10.06
N GLU A 185 12.86 12.85 10.28
CA GLU A 185 11.89 12.25 9.36
C GLU A 185 10.54 12.99 9.34
N GLU A 186 10.21 13.75 10.39
CA GLU A 186 9.02 14.61 10.47
C GLU A 186 9.21 15.96 9.77
N SER A 187 10.43 16.23 9.26
CA SER A 187 10.79 17.41 8.47
C SER A 187 10.89 17.03 7.00
N GLU A 188 9.80 17.20 6.24
CA GLU A 188 9.75 16.88 4.81
C GLU A 188 10.49 17.94 4.00
N HIS A 189 11.49 17.53 3.22
CA HIS A 189 12.25 18.46 2.38
C HIS A 189 11.56 18.70 1.05
N GLN A 190 11.36 19.98 0.72
CA GLN A 190 10.75 20.43 -0.53
C GLN A 190 11.73 21.29 -1.30
N ASP A 191 11.92 21.00 -2.60
CA ASP A 191 12.72 21.84 -3.47
C ASP A 191 12.07 23.21 -3.67
N THR A 192 12.73 24.25 -3.20
CA THR A 192 12.22 25.61 -3.20
C THR A 192 13.12 26.52 -4.02
N ALA A 193 12.52 27.34 -4.88
CA ALA A 193 13.19 28.42 -5.55
C ALA A 193 13.47 29.57 -4.55
N GLY A 194 14.70 29.66 -4.13
CA GLY A 194 15.17 30.66 -3.17
C GLY A 194 16.24 31.55 -3.75
N LYS A 195 16.96 32.25 -2.88
CA LYS A 195 18.03 33.16 -3.23
C LYS A 195 19.27 32.90 -2.39
N LEU A 196 20.45 33.03 -3.00
CA LEU A 196 21.72 32.99 -2.33
C LEU A 196 22.27 34.42 -2.24
N TYR A 197 22.42 34.93 -1.06
CA TYR A 197 22.87 36.29 -0.76
C TYR A 197 24.36 36.31 -0.48
N HIS A 198 25.14 37.06 -1.23
CA HIS A 198 26.56 37.25 -1.02
C HIS A 198 26.76 38.54 -0.22
N ILE A 199 27.27 38.40 0.99
CA ILE A 199 27.36 39.46 2.00
C ILE A 199 28.81 39.72 2.38
N ARG A 200 29.24 40.97 2.36
CA ARG A 200 30.58 41.41 2.78
C ARG A 200 30.64 41.58 4.27
N TYR A 201 31.57 40.90 4.90
CA TYR A 201 31.89 41.03 6.32
C TYR A 201 33.17 41.87 6.41
N PRO A 202 33.10 43.13 6.88
CA PRO A 202 34.28 43.98 7.04
C PRO A 202 35.31 43.35 8.00
N LEU A 203 36.59 43.64 7.76
CA LEU A 203 37.67 43.24 8.65
C LEU A 203 38.02 44.39 9.56
N ARG A 204 37.85 44.21 10.92
CA ARG A 204 38.31 45.20 11.91
C ARG A 204 39.83 45.30 11.97
N ALA A 205 40.50 44.17 11.69
CA ALA A 205 41.95 44.06 11.71
C ALA A 205 42.40 43.06 10.62
N GLY A 206 43.50 43.33 9.98
CA GLY A 206 44.08 42.49 8.94
C GLY A 206 43.49 42.81 7.55
N LYS A 207 43.99 42.08 6.56
CA LYS A 207 43.49 42.07 5.18
C LYS A 207 43.52 40.62 4.69
N THR A 208 42.65 40.33 3.71
CA THR A 208 42.70 39.05 3.01
C THR A 208 44.02 38.92 2.20
N PRO A 209 44.42 37.73 1.80
CA PRO A 209 45.65 37.54 1.01
C PRO A 209 45.64 38.33 -0.30
N ASP A 210 44.50 38.57 -0.89
CA ASP A 210 44.29 39.41 -2.09
C ASP A 210 44.13 40.91 -1.76
N GLY A 211 44.38 41.31 -0.50
CA GLY A 211 44.47 42.71 -0.07
C GLY A 211 43.15 43.41 0.25
N LYS A 212 42.00 42.69 0.27
CA LYS A 212 40.70 43.27 0.63
C LYS A 212 40.59 43.52 2.12
N ASP A 213 39.74 44.46 2.50
CA ASP A 213 39.35 44.82 3.87
C ASP A 213 38.02 44.18 4.29
N TYR A 214 37.52 43.18 3.55
CA TYR A 214 36.34 42.38 3.83
C TYR A 214 36.52 40.95 3.32
N ILE A 215 35.68 40.04 3.85
CA ILE A 215 35.46 38.70 3.34
C ILE A 215 34.00 38.57 2.89
N THR A 216 33.72 37.76 1.86
CA THR A 216 32.36 37.56 1.35
C THR A 216 31.87 36.17 1.76
N VAL A 217 30.73 36.11 2.44
CA VAL A 217 30.02 34.87 2.75
C VAL A 217 28.77 34.76 1.89
N ALA A 218 28.33 33.54 1.62
CA ALA A 218 27.10 33.29 0.87
C ALA A 218 26.10 32.53 1.76
N THR A 219 24.84 33.01 1.82
CA THR A 219 23.80 32.38 2.66
C THR A 219 22.42 32.45 2.01
N THR A 220 21.60 31.42 2.22
CA THR A 220 20.16 31.43 1.87
C THR A 220 19.31 32.02 2.99
N ARG A 221 19.86 32.22 4.20
CA ARG A 221 19.17 32.64 5.42
C ARG A 221 19.80 33.87 6.08
N PRO A 222 19.69 35.07 5.47
CA PRO A 222 20.28 36.30 6.01
C PRO A 222 19.82 36.65 7.43
N GLU A 223 18.58 36.29 7.83
CA GLU A 223 18.05 36.55 9.18
C GLU A 223 18.84 35.85 10.30
N THR A 224 19.50 34.72 10.00
CA THR A 224 20.27 33.98 10.99
C THR A 224 21.69 34.53 11.19
N LEU A 225 22.18 35.40 10.28
CA LEU A 225 23.53 36.00 10.41
C LEU A 225 23.71 36.75 11.73
N LEU A 226 22.62 37.24 12.35
CA LEU A 226 22.67 37.95 13.64
C LEU A 226 23.21 37.06 14.77
N GLY A 227 23.15 35.73 14.63
CA GLY A 227 23.71 34.76 15.54
C GLY A 227 25.09 34.21 15.15
N ASP A 228 25.74 34.77 14.12
CA ASP A 228 27.07 34.29 13.70
C ASP A 228 28.11 34.55 14.76
N VAL A 229 28.97 33.56 14.98
CA VAL A 229 30.06 33.61 15.96
C VAL A 229 31.43 33.47 15.33
N ALA A 230 31.49 32.89 14.15
CA ALA A 230 32.71 32.67 13.40
C ALA A 230 32.49 32.61 11.90
N VAL A 231 33.55 32.63 11.12
CA VAL A 231 33.60 32.23 9.73
C VAL A 231 34.58 31.06 9.57
N ALA A 232 34.25 30.10 8.70
CA ALA A 232 35.10 28.93 8.43
C ALA A 232 35.63 28.97 6.99
N VAL A 233 36.87 28.46 6.81
CA VAL A 233 37.52 28.19 5.54
C VAL A 233 38.11 26.79 5.54
N HIS A 234 38.24 26.17 4.36
CA HIS A 234 38.88 24.86 4.29
C HIS A 234 40.36 24.93 4.65
N PRO A 235 40.91 23.94 5.37
CA PRO A 235 42.35 23.96 5.80
C PRO A 235 43.34 24.10 4.64
N GLU A 236 43.02 23.54 3.48
CA GLU A 236 43.86 23.49 2.27
C GLU A 236 43.50 24.59 1.24
N ASP A 237 42.57 25.51 1.56
CA ASP A 237 42.24 26.59 0.64
C ASP A 237 43.30 27.69 0.64
N GLU A 238 44.15 27.71 -0.40
CA GLU A 238 45.23 28.65 -0.57
C GLU A 238 44.79 30.12 -0.67
N ARG A 239 43.53 30.37 -1.07
CA ARG A 239 42.94 31.71 -1.21
C ARG A 239 42.86 32.43 0.14
N TYR A 240 42.84 31.71 1.23
CA TYR A 240 42.61 32.23 2.60
C TYR A 240 43.73 31.90 3.58
N VAL A 241 44.95 31.68 3.06
CA VAL A 241 46.13 31.49 3.92
C VAL A 241 46.39 32.74 4.80
N GLY A 242 46.45 32.53 6.13
CA GLY A 242 46.71 33.62 7.07
C GLY A 242 45.44 34.41 7.47
N LEU A 243 44.24 34.02 7.02
CA LEU A 243 42.98 34.69 7.37
C LEU A 243 42.70 34.64 8.86
N GLU A 244 43.28 33.67 9.62
CA GLU A 244 43.14 33.52 11.06
C GLU A 244 43.70 34.69 11.87
N SER A 245 44.58 35.49 11.24
CA SER A 245 45.07 36.70 11.85
C SER A 245 44.15 37.92 11.66
N CYS A 246 43.11 37.76 10.86
CA CYS A 246 42.09 38.79 10.63
C CYS A 246 40.95 38.68 11.67
N VAL A 247 40.27 39.78 11.87
CA VAL A 247 39.09 39.84 12.75
C VAL A 247 37.90 40.31 11.93
N PRO A 248 37.08 39.39 11.34
CA PRO A 248 35.84 39.75 10.67
C PRO A 248 34.85 40.39 11.65
N GLU A 249 34.10 41.36 11.15
CA GLU A 249 33.02 42.03 11.86
C GLU A 249 31.66 41.57 11.36
N LEU A 250 30.80 41.09 12.25
CA LEU A 250 29.42 40.80 11.92
C LEU A 250 28.71 42.08 11.44
N PRO A 251 28.16 42.11 10.22
CA PRO A 251 27.35 43.23 9.76
C PRO A 251 26.22 43.60 10.74
N VAL A 252 25.78 44.83 10.73
CA VAL A 252 24.69 45.40 11.57
C VAL A 252 25.01 45.40 13.06
N LEU A 253 25.27 44.28 13.71
CA LEU A 253 25.55 44.18 15.16
C LEU A 253 26.99 44.52 15.54
N LYS A 254 27.90 44.66 14.57
CA LYS A 254 29.31 45.04 14.78
C LYS A 254 30.05 44.18 15.80
N ARG A 255 29.72 42.91 15.93
CA ARG A 255 30.40 41.95 16.81
C ARG A 255 31.64 41.37 16.10
N PRO A 256 32.80 41.23 16.80
CA PRO A 256 33.95 40.57 16.24
C PRO A 256 33.70 39.09 16.13
N LEU A 257 34.12 38.45 15.01
CA LEU A 257 34.01 37.04 14.73
C LEU A 257 35.36 36.36 14.74
N GLN A 258 35.37 35.08 15.05
CA GLN A 258 36.57 34.23 14.94
C GLN A 258 36.71 33.72 13.48
N VAL A 259 37.92 33.37 13.07
CA VAL A 259 38.21 32.62 11.84
C VAL A 259 38.67 31.24 12.22
N VAL A 260 37.98 30.19 11.72
CA VAL A 260 38.35 28.80 12.00
C VAL A 260 38.61 28.05 10.69
N ARG A 261 39.43 26.97 10.77
CA ARG A 261 39.65 26.07 9.64
C ARG A 261 38.96 24.75 9.92
N ASP A 262 38.06 24.36 8.97
CA ASP A 262 37.31 23.11 9.08
C ASP A 262 37.21 22.42 7.74
N ALA A 263 37.50 21.12 7.69
CA ALA A 263 37.47 20.29 6.50
C ALA A 263 36.04 20.09 5.93
N TYR A 264 35.02 20.46 6.67
CA TYR A 264 33.63 20.46 6.20
C TYR A 264 33.36 21.50 5.10
N VAL A 265 34.14 22.61 5.07
CA VAL A 265 33.94 23.67 4.10
C VAL A 265 34.32 23.20 2.70
N ASP A 266 33.40 23.29 1.74
CA ASP A 266 33.67 23.05 0.33
C ASP A 266 34.28 24.31 -0.31
N PRO A 267 35.55 24.28 -0.73
CA PRO A 267 36.19 25.43 -1.40
C PRO A 267 35.54 25.83 -2.74
N ALA A 268 34.82 24.92 -3.37
CA ALA A 268 34.17 25.14 -4.65
C ALA A 268 32.77 25.75 -4.52
N PHE A 269 32.16 25.69 -3.35
CA PHE A 269 30.79 26.21 -3.12
C PHE A 269 30.82 27.69 -2.73
N GLY A 270 30.04 28.51 -3.40
CA GLY A 270 29.89 29.92 -3.08
C GLY A 270 31.23 30.69 -3.18
N THR A 271 31.71 31.21 -2.05
CA THR A 271 32.99 31.93 -1.96
C THR A 271 34.11 31.05 -1.36
N GLY A 272 33.78 29.83 -0.88
CA GLY A 272 34.67 28.99 -0.06
C GLY A 272 34.81 29.50 1.38
N VAL A 273 34.03 30.51 1.77
CA VAL A 273 33.92 30.99 3.16
C VAL A 273 32.48 30.74 3.65
N VAL A 274 32.35 30.06 4.77
CA VAL A 274 31.07 29.74 5.40
C VAL A 274 30.93 30.52 6.71
N LYS A 275 29.77 31.16 6.93
CA LYS A 275 29.41 31.71 8.23
C LYS A 275 29.05 30.58 9.19
N ILE A 276 29.32 30.72 10.46
CA ILE A 276 28.98 29.71 11.47
C ILE A 276 27.98 30.28 12.47
N THR A 277 26.77 29.70 12.47
CA THR A 277 25.65 30.03 13.35
C THR A 277 25.21 28.79 14.12
N PRO A 278 25.90 28.35 15.15
CA PRO A 278 25.69 27.03 15.79
C PRO A 278 24.28 26.80 16.35
N ALA A 279 23.54 27.87 16.66
CA ALA A 279 22.18 27.77 17.18
C ALA A 279 21.07 27.62 16.09
N HIS A 280 21.42 27.76 14.78
CA HIS A 280 20.44 27.82 13.68
C HIS A 280 20.78 26.99 12.45
N ASP A 281 21.84 26.19 12.48
CA ASP A 281 22.21 25.25 11.43
C ASP A 281 22.87 24.00 12.04
N PRO A 282 22.43 22.77 11.67
CA PRO A 282 23.00 21.53 12.22
C PRO A 282 24.50 21.35 11.93
N ASN A 283 24.97 21.72 10.74
CA ASN A 283 26.37 21.58 10.36
C ASN A 283 27.23 22.62 11.10
N ASP A 284 26.69 23.84 11.24
CA ASP A 284 27.33 24.91 12.03
C ASP A 284 27.40 24.54 13.51
N PHE A 285 26.39 23.80 14.03
CA PHE A 285 26.40 23.29 15.40
C PHE A 285 27.55 22.29 15.62
N GLU A 286 27.74 21.33 14.71
CA GLU A 286 28.84 20.37 14.79
C GLU A 286 30.22 21.05 14.69
N MET A 287 30.36 22.02 13.76
CA MET A 287 31.57 22.85 13.67
C MET A 287 31.76 23.64 14.96
N GLY A 288 30.69 24.22 15.50
CA GLY A 288 30.71 24.97 16.77
C GLY A 288 31.19 24.12 17.93
N GLN A 289 30.79 22.86 18.03
CA GLN A 289 31.27 21.90 19.02
C GLN A 289 32.79 21.58 18.88
N ARG A 290 33.23 21.31 17.62
CA ARG A 290 34.65 21.00 17.36
C ARG A 290 35.59 22.15 17.69
N HIS A 291 35.10 23.38 17.51
CA HIS A 291 35.89 24.61 17.73
C HIS A 291 35.51 25.36 19.00
N GLU A 292 34.70 24.77 19.89
CA GLU A 292 34.26 25.34 21.18
C GLU A 292 33.64 26.74 21.03
N LEU A 293 32.83 26.98 19.96
CA LEU A 293 32.23 28.28 19.66
C LEU A 293 30.97 28.53 20.50
N GLU A 294 30.68 29.80 20.73
CA GLU A 294 29.46 30.25 21.41
C GLU A 294 28.22 29.90 20.60
N GLN A 295 27.09 29.65 21.26
CA GLN A 295 25.79 29.29 20.64
C GLN A 295 24.76 30.39 20.87
N ILE A 296 24.60 31.31 19.94
CA ILE A 296 23.71 32.47 20.05
C ILE A 296 22.39 32.20 19.33
N ASN A 297 21.32 31.98 20.09
CA ASN A 297 19.98 31.85 19.54
C ASN A 297 19.34 33.23 19.34
N VAL A 298 18.86 33.53 18.11
CA VAL A 298 18.27 34.82 17.70
C VAL A 298 16.77 34.79 17.45
N MET A 299 16.11 33.63 17.74
CA MET A 299 14.66 33.47 17.47
C MET A 299 13.92 32.91 18.68
N HIS A 300 12.69 33.38 18.89
CA HIS A 300 11.70 32.75 19.77
C HIS A 300 11.12 31.46 19.18
N GLY A 301 10.37 30.71 20.00
CA GLY A 301 9.72 29.46 19.58
C GLY A 301 8.63 29.64 18.51
N ASP A 302 8.05 30.83 18.37
CA ASP A 302 7.07 31.18 17.34
C ASP A 302 7.69 31.66 16.01
N GLY A 303 9.03 31.70 15.92
CA GLY A 303 9.76 32.17 14.75
C GLY A 303 9.90 33.69 14.68
N THR A 304 9.52 34.44 15.72
CA THR A 304 9.85 35.83 15.81
C THR A 304 11.28 36.05 16.31
N MET A 305 11.93 37.13 15.89
CA MET A 305 13.29 37.48 16.32
C MET A 305 13.31 37.89 17.77
N ASN A 306 14.25 37.37 18.56
CA ASN A 306 14.39 37.73 19.98
C ASN A 306 15.31 38.95 20.22
N GLU A 307 15.60 39.29 21.48
CA GLU A 307 16.39 40.44 21.86
C GLU A 307 17.85 40.38 21.34
N GLN A 308 18.39 39.18 21.10
CA GLN A 308 19.75 38.99 20.54
C GLN A 308 19.84 39.44 19.07
N ALA A 309 18.70 39.53 18.40
CA ALA A 309 18.61 40.07 17.04
C ALA A 309 18.75 41.59 16.95
N GLY A 310 18.91 42.30 18.09
CA GLY A 310 19.10 43.75 18.13
C GLY A 310 17.95 44.54 17.51
N PRO A 311 18.21 45.36 16.47
CA PRO A 311 17.18 46.24 15.89
C PRO A 311 16.01 45.48 15.24
N TYR A 312 16.13 44.20 15.01
CA TYR A 312 15.10 43.35 14.37
C TYR A 312 14.25 42.56 15.41
N ALA A 313 14.47 42.75 16.72
CA ALA A 313 13.71 42.10 17.78
C ALA A 313 12.20 42.30 17.62
N GLY A 314 11.42 41.20 17.76
CA GLY A 314 9.98 41.18 17.60
C GLY A 314 9.47 41.06 16.14
N MET A 315 10.34 41.10 15.14
CA MET A 315 9.96 40.87 13.74
C MET A 315 9.74 39.36 13.45
N ASP A 316 8.77 39.07 12.57
CA ASP A 316 8.72 37.72 11.96
C ASP A 316 10.00 37.44 11.17
N ARG A 317 10.50 36.20 11.19
CA ARG A 317 11.76 35.79 10.57
C ARG A 317 11.85 36.12 9.08
N PHE A 318 10.76 35.98 8.31
CA PHE A 318 10.74 36.31 6.89
C PHE A 318 10.64 37.83 6.64
N ALA A 319 9.97 38.56 7.52
CA ALA A 319 10.01 40.02 7.50
C ALA A 319 11.41 40.53 7.85
N CYS A 320 12.07 39.95 8.84
CA CYS A 320 13.45 40.24 9.19
C CYS A 320 14.40 39.97 8.00
N ARG A 321 14.27 38.82 7.33
CA ARG A 321 15.06 38.48 6.14
C ARG A 321 14.98 39.59 5.07
N LYS A 322 13.78 40.09 4.80
CA LYS A 322 13.60 41.17 3.81
C LYS A 322 14.23 42.48 4.28
N GLN A 323 14.04 42.83 5.54
CA GLN A 323 14.57 44.08 6.10
C GLN A 323 16.08 44.07 6.16
N ILE A 324 16.70 42.97 6.67
CA ILE A 324 18.16 42.89 6.80
C ILE A 324 18.85 42.91 5.42
N VAL A 325 18.26 42.32 4.38
CA VAL A 325 18.78 42.39 3.01
C VAL A 325 18.75 43.82 2.50
N ALA A 326 17.67 44.57 2.76
CA ALA A 326 17.57 45.99 2.37
C ALA A 326 18.59 46.88 3.12
N ASP A 327 18.81 46.62 4.41
CA ASP A 327 19.77 47.37 5.25
C ASP A 327 21.21 47.09 4.83
N LEU A 328 21.54 45.80 4.48
CA LEU A 328 22.85 45.41 3.95
C LEU A 328 23.11 46.05 2.57
N ASP A 329 22.11 46.11 1.72
CA ASP A 329 22.23 46.77 0.42
C ASP A 329 22.47 48.29 0.59
N ALA A 330 21.69 48.95 1.44
CA ALA A 330 21.85 50.35 1.75
C ALA A 330 23.24 50.67 2.38
N ALA A 331 23.81 49.74 3.15
CA ALA A 331 25.14 49.85 3.70
C ALA A 331 26.29 49.51 2.71
N GLY A 332 25.98 49.07 1.50
CA GLY A 332 26.96 48.60 0.48
C GLY A 332 27.65 47.28 0.81
N LEU A 333 27.05 46.51 1.71
CA LEU A 333 27.55 45.22 2.19
C LEU A 333 26.91 44.01 1.44
N LEU A 334 25.87 44.22 0.67
CA LEU A 334 25.30 43.19 -0.20
C LEU A 334 26.06 43.23 -1.56
N GLU A 335 26.80 42.15 -1.85
CA GLU A 335 27.65 42.12 -3.07
C GLU A 335 26.82 41.69 -4.30
N LYS A 336 26.04 40.62 -4.17
CA LYS A 336 25.12 40.15 -5.22
C LYS A 336 24.07 39.21 -4.62
N VAL A 337 23.06 38.91 -5.45
CA VAL A 337 22.00 37.93 -5.14
C VAL A 337 21.85 37.01 -6.33
N ASP A 338 22.03 35.71 -6.12
CA ASP A 338 21.85 34.67 -7.14
C ASP A 338 20.55 33.92 -6.90
N GLU A 339 19.85 33.50 -7.95
CA GLU A 339 18.75 32.52 -7.84
C GLU A 339 19.35 31.17 -7.45
N HIS A 340 18.72 30.49 -6.50
CA HIS A 340 19.27 29.26 -5.95
C HIS A 340 18.14 28.27 -5.62
N GLN A 341 18.25 27.06 -6.14
CA GLN A 341 17.37 25.95 -5.80
C GLN A 341 17.96 25.20 -4.60
N HIS A 342 17.17 25.02 -3.56
CA HIS A 342 17.61 24.28 -2.39
C HIS A 342 16.43 23.58 -1.69
N ALA A 343 16.72 22.48 -1.01
CA ALA A 343 15.75 21.75 -0.21
C ALA A 343 15.48 22.48 1.11
N VAL A 344 14.22 22.76 1.41
CA VAL A 344 13.77 23.41 2.66
C VAL A 344 12.91 22.42 3.43
N GLY A 345 13.19 22.22 4.72
CA GLY A 345 12.41 21.37 5.61
C GLY A 345 11.06 21.99 5.94
N HIS A 346 10.00 21.20 5.77
CA HIS A 346 8.62 21.56 6.10
C HIS A 346 8.07 20.61 7.16
N CYS A 347 7.28 21.12 8.07
CA CYS A 347 6.60 20.29 9.06
C CYS A 347 5.56 19.39 8.37
N TYR A 348 5.72 18.08 8.44
CA TYR A 348 4.86 17.09 7.80
C TYR A 348 3.36 17.21 8.17
N ARG A 349 3.00 17.96 9.23
CA ARG A 349 1.61 18.15 9.71
C ARG A 349 0.98 19.47 9.37
N CYS A 350 1.75 20.55 9.36
CA CYS A 350 1.18 21.89 9.15
C CYS A 350 1.79 22.62 7.95
N ASP A 351 2.75 22.01 7.27
CA ASP A 351 3.47 22.53 6.11
C ASP A 351 4.20 23.88 6.35
N SER A 352 4.42 24.22 7.61
CA SER A 352 5.23 25.40 7.95
C SER A 352 6.70 25.07 7.79
N VAL A 353 7.49 26.05 7.30
CA VAL A 353 8.96 25.92 7.23
C VAL A 353 9.51 25.69 8.62
N VAL A 354 10.30 24.61 8.74
CA VAL A 354 10.95 24.19 9.98
C VAL A 354 12.16 25.08 10.25
N GLU A 355 12.40 25.38 11.53
CA GLU A 355 13.57 26.13 12.01
C GLU A 355 14.50 25.21 12.77
N PRO A 356 15.75 24.97 12.30
CA PRO A 356 16.79 24.40 13.15
C PRO A 356 17.01 25.33 14.37
N ARG A 357 16.83 24.79 15.58
CA ARG A 357 16.87 25.55 16.81
C ARG A 357 17.50 24.78 17.94
N LEU A 358 18.36 25.45 18.70
CA LEU A 358 18.93 24.89 19.91
C LEU A 358 17.87 24.80 21.02
N SER A 359 17.70 23.61 21.59
CA SER A 359 16.72 23.36 22.65
C SER A 359 17.12 22.18 23.53
N PRO A 360 16.89 22.25 24.87
CA PRO A 360 17.05 21.09 25.75
C PRO A 360 15.93 20.07 25.46
N GLN A 361 16.31 18.87 25.05
CA GLN A 361 15.39 17.80 24.65
C GLN A 361 15.81 16.46 25.27
N TRP A 362 14.87 15.49 25.29
CA TRP A 362 15.12 14.12 25.69
C TRP A 362 15.42 13.26 24.46
N PHE A 363 16.44 12.42 24.56
CA PHE A 363 16.91 11.55 23.47
C PHE A 363 17.04 10.10 23.93
N VAL A 364 16.88 9.16 22.97
CA VAL A 364 17.25 7.76 23.11
C VAL A 364 18.52 7.51 22.30
N ARG A 365 19.54 6.87 22.93
CA ARG A 365 20.72 6.34 22.22
C ARG A 365 20.30 5.13 21.39
N MET A 366 20.21 5.31 20.07
CA MET A 366 19.62 4.30 19.19
C MET A 366 20.60 3.19 18.79
N LYS A 367 21.89 3.49 18.66
CA LYS A 367 22.88 2.52 18.14
C LYS A 367 22.91 1.19 18.91
N PRO A 368 22.91 1.14 20.26
CA PRO A 368 22.88 -0.12 20.99
C PRO A 368 21.63 -0.97 20.76
N LEU A 369 20.50 -0.32 20.41
CA LEU A 369 19.23 -0.99 20.07
C LEU A 369 19.19 -1.43 18.60
N ALA A 370 19.86 -0.69 17.73
CA ALA A 370 19.87 -0.93 16.28
C ALA A 370 20.76 -2.13 15.90
N GLU A 371 21.90 -2.33 16.57
CA GLU A 371 22.83 -3.42 16.24
C GLU A 371 22.19 -4.81 16.31
N PRO A 372 21.46 -5.20 17.38
CA PRO A 372 20.74 -6.48 17.42
C PRO A 372 19.61 -6.57 16.37
N ALA A 373 18.91 -5.46 16.11
CA ALA A 373 17.83 -5.42 15.13
C ALA A 373 18.33 -5.59 13.69
N LEU A 374 19.49 -5.00 13.36
CA LEU A 374 20.17 -5.20 12.09
C LEU A 374 20.63 -6.67 11.93
N ALA A 375 21.20 -7.26 12.99
CA ALA A 375 21.61 -8.66 13.00
C ALA A 375 20.41 -9.60 12.76
N ALA A 376 19.27 -9.38 13.40
CA ALA A 376 18.07 -10.21 13.23
C ALA A 376 17.56 -10.26 11.78
N VAL A 377 17.62 -9.14 11.05
CA VAL A 377 17.26 -9.09 9.63
C VAL A 377 18.33 -9.78 8.77
N ASN A 378 19.61 -9.58 9.07
CA ASN A 378 20.71 -10.22 8.34
C ASN A 378 20.71 -11.75 8.50
N GLU A 379 20.28 -12.24 9.65
CA GLU A 379 20.12 -13.67 9.97
C GLU A 379 18.81 -14.28 9.40
N GLY A 380 17.95 -13.46 8.79
CA GLY A 380 16.67 -13.91 8.22
C GLY A 380 15.58 -14.19 9.25
N LYS A 381 15.74 -13.75 10.51
CA LYS A 381 14.67 -13.84 11.52
C LYS A 381 13.46 -12.96 11.20
N VAL A 382 13.71 -11.84 10.49
CA VAL A 382 12.70 -10.96 9.92
C VAL A 382 12.98 -10.81 8.43
N GLN A 383 11.96 -11.04 7.60
CA GLN A 383 12.06 -10.97 6.14
C GLN A 383 11.18 -9.84 5.59
N PHE A 384 11.69 -9.07 4.64
CA PHE A 384 10.91 -8.07 3.93
C PHE A 384 10.41 -8.60 2.59
N VAL A 385 9.15 -8.37 2.29
CA VAL A 385 8.52 -8.71 1.01
C VAL A 385 7.96 -7.43 0.38
N PRO A 386 8.43 -7.00 -0.80
CA PRO A 386 9.55 -7.53 -1.58
C PRO A 386 10.93 -7.28 -0.94
N ASP A 387 11.89 -8.15 -1.22
CA ASP A 387 13.24 -8.14 -0.63
C ASP A 387 14.04 -6.83 -0.82
N ARG A 388 13.74 -6.06 -1.86
CA ARG A 388 14.37 -4.75 -2.10
C ARG A 388 14.36 -3.82 -0.87
N TRP A 389 13.38 -3.95 0.01
CA TRP A 389 13.25 -3.15 1.23
C TRP A 389 14.23 -3.53 2.33
N THR A 390 14.79 -4.74 2.27
CA THR A 390 15.89 -5.15 3.15
C THR A 390 17.11 -4.24 3.02
N LYS A 391 17.44 -3.83 1.78
CA LYS A 391 18.54 -2.88 1.54
C LYS A 391 18.25 -1.51 2.15
N VAL A 392 17.05 -0.99 1.98
CA VAL A 392 16.61 0.30 2.54
C VAL A 392 16.66 0.26 4.07
N TYR A 393 16.14 -0.82 4.68
CA TYR A 393 16.21 -1.01 6.13
C TYR A 393 17.66 -1.00 6.64
N ARG A 394 18.58 -1.74 6.00
CA ARG A 394 20.01 -1.79 6.38
C ARG A 394 20.65 -0.40 6.34
N GLU A 395 20.48 0.33 5.26
CA GLU A 395 21.05 1.66 5.09
C GLU A 395 20.61 2.62 6.21
N TRP A 396 19.33 2.58 6.59
CA TRP A 396 18.81 3.36 7.72
C TRP A 396 19.40 2.95 9.05
N MET A 397 19.51 1.64 9.31
CA MET A 397 19.99 1.11 10.60
C MET A 397 21.49 1.33 10.79
N GLU A 398 22.28 1.26 9.72
CA GLU A 398 23.74 1.52 9.77
C GLU A 398 24.07 3.00 10.04
N ASN A 399 23.19 3.91 9.59
CA ASN A 399 23.35 5.36 9.72
C ASN A 399 22.43 5.98 10.80
N ILE A 400 21.90 5.17 11.72
CA ILE A 400 20.92 5.62 12.69
C ILE A 400 21.49 6.67 13.64
N ARG A 401 20.74 7.75 13.86
CA ARG A 401 21.04 8.81 14.83
C ARG A 401 20.20 8.63 16.09
N ASP A 402 20.60 9.34 17.17
CA ASP A 402 19.84 9.34 18.41
C ASP A 402 18.46 9.99 18.20
N TRP A 403 17.45 9.39 18.79
CA TRP A 403 16.06 9.76 18.59
C TRP A 403 15.59 10.80 19.61
N CYS A 404 15.20 11.99 19.15
CA CYS A 404 14.55 13.01 19.98
C CYS A 404 13.11 12.58 20.31
N ILE A 405 12.85 12.28 21.57
CA ILE A 405 11.57 11.71 22.05
C ILE A 405 10.65 12.71 22.73
N SER A 406 11.06 13.92 23.02
CA SER A 406 10.24 14.93 23.70
C SER A 406 9.46 15.80 22.72
N ARG A 407 8.20 16.10 23.05
CA ARG A 407 7.32 16.99 22.30
C ARG A 407 6.66 18.00 23.25
N GLN A 408 6.59 19.26 22.84
CA GLN A 408 6.04 20.37 23.62
C GLN A 408 4.54 20.57 23.32
N ILE A 409 3.82 19.49 23.13
CA ILE A 409 2.37 19.43 22.98
C ILE A 409 1.69 18.97 24.26
N TRP A 410 0.37 19.03 24.36
CA TRP A 410 -0.37 18.61 25.55
C TRP A 410 -0.92 17.18 25.42
N TRP A 411 -1.22 16.74 24.21
CA TRP A 411 -1.81 15.46 23.93
C TRP A 411 -0.74 14.37 23.69
N GLY A 412 -0.67 13.40 24.58
CA GLY A 412 0.30 12.29 24.54
C GLY A 412 0.71 11.81 25.93
N HIS A 413 1.59 10.80 25.95
CA HIS A 413 2.17 10.24 27.18
C HIS A 413 3.13 11.26 27.80
N ARG A 414 2.80 11.74 28.96
CA ARG A 414 3.67 12.67 29.68
C ARG A 414 4.97 11.98 30.11
N ILE A 415 6.13 12.62 29.86
CA ILE A 415 7.44 12.08 30.22
C ILE A 415 7.49 11.79 31.72
N PRO A 416 7.80 10.52 32.14
CA PRO A 416 7.74 10.09 33.53
C PRO A 416 9.02 10.43 34.28
N VAL A 417 9.52 11.67 34.14
CA VAL A 417 10.67 12.19 34.87
C VAL A 417 10.21 13.24 35.87
N PHE A 418 10.74 13.15 37.08
CA PHE A 418 10.38 13.98 38.20
C PHE A 418 11.60 14.74 38.71
N THR A 419 11.44 16.00 39.09
CA THR A 419 12.46 16.84 39.65
C THR A 419 12.03 17.34 41.01
N CYS A 420 12.84 17.12 42.03
CA CYS A 420 12.66 17.70 43.34
C CYS A 420 13.05 19.19 43.37
N LYS A 421 12.12 20.07 43.73
CA LYS A 421 12.39 21.54 43.79
C LYS A 421 13.40 21.92 44.89
N ASP A 422 13.50 21.10 45.95
CA ASP A 422 14.34 21.41 47.08
C ASP A 422 15.79 20.96 46.88
N CYS A 423 16.03 19.70 46.51
CA CYS A 423 17.38 19.17 46.32
C CYS A 423 17.86 19.02 44.87
N LYS A 424 17.01 19.38 43.89
CA LYS A 424 17.28 19.33 42.45
C LYS A 424 17.59 17.91 41.94
N HIS A 425 17.25 16.88 42.67
CA HIS A 425 17.40 15.51 42.24
C HIS A 425 16.36 15.25 41.11
N GLU A 426 16.82 14.63 40.02
CA GLU A 426 16.02 14.21 38.88
C GLU A 426 16.04 12.68 38.80
N TRP A 427 14.85 12.06 38.56
CA TRP A 427 14.70 10.60 38.41
C TRP A 427 13.50 10.24 37.57
N ALA A 428 13.52 9.08 36.93
CA ALA A 428 12.38 8.50 36.29
C ALA A 428 11.61 7.57 37.25
N ALA A 429 10.27 7.54 37.14
CA ALA A 429 9.44 6.63 37.93
C ALA A 429 8.14 6.26 37.20
N LYS A 430 7.63 5.04 37.44
CA LYS A 430 6.27 4.64 37.05
C LYS A 430 5.26 5.28 38.01
N GLY A 431 4.21 5.84 37.47
CA GLY A 431 3.18 6.52 38.24
C GLY A 431 3.65 7.81 38.87
N GLN A 432 2.87 8.35 39.80
CA GLN A 432 3.14 9.64 40.49
C GLN A 432 3.85 9.36 41.84
N PRO A 433 5.15 9.70 41.98
CA PRO A 433 5.84 9.54 43.29
C PRO A 433 5.31 10.55 44.31
N GLU A 434 5.16 10.09 45.55
CA GLU A 434 4.73 10.94 46.67
C GLU A 434 5.88 11.76 47.24
N LEU A 435 7.08 11.19 47.26
CA LEU A 435 8.25 11.76 47.92
C LEU A 435 9.51 11.66 47.04
N CYS A 436 10.39 12.65 47.17
CA CYS A 436 11.70 12.60 46.55
C CYS A 436 12.55 11.45 47.17
N PRO A 437 13.10 10.52 46.38
CA PRO A 437 13.87 9.39 46.91
C PRO A 437 15.19 9.83 47.59
N LYS A 438 15.67 11.04 47.35
CA LYS A 438 16.92 11.56 47.90
C LYS A 438 16.75 12.36 49.20
N CYS A 439 15.72 13.20 49.30
CA CYS A 439 15.57 14.12 50.44
C CYS A 439 14.18 14.09 51.10
N TRP A 440 13.30 13.17 50.65
CA TRP A 440 11.95 12.94 51.19
C TRP A 440 10.99 14.14 51.09
N SER A 441 11.35 15.15 50.27
CA SER A 441 10.48 16.31 50.03
C SER A 441 9.27 15.91 49.18
N ILE A 442 8.11 16.56 49.49
CA ILE A 442 6.88 16.50 48.69
C ILE A 442 6.88 17.47 47.48
N ASN A 443 7.86 18.38 47.43
CA ASN A 443 7.99 19.42 46.41
C ASN A 443 8.52 18.81 45.09
N ILE A 444 7.73 18.01 44.45
CA ILE A 444 8.07 17.28 43.21
C ILE A 444 7.34 17.92 42.05
N THR A 445 8.01 18.03 40.92
CA THR A 445 7.41 18.44 39.63
C THR A 445 7.71 17.41 38.58
N GLN A 446 6.71 16.96 37.85
CA GLN A 446 6.88 16.11 36.67
C GLN A 446 7.22 16.96 35.45
N GLU A 447 8.05 16.44 34.55
CA GLU A 447 8.30 17.00 33.22
C GLU A 447 6.99 17.34 32.51
N THR A 448 6.94 18.45 31.78
CA THR A 448 5.72 18.94 31.13
C THR A 448 5.55 18.43 29.72
N ASP A 449 6.65 18.06 29.08
CA ASP A 449 6.68 17.53 27.73
C ASP A 449 6.05 16.14 27.68
N VAL A 450 5.54 15.78 26.52
CA VAL A 450 5.05 14.42 26.24
C VAL A 450 6.02 13.69 25.32
N LEU A 451 5.90 12.36 25.28
CA LEU A 451 6.68 11.52 24.40
C LEU A 451 6.18 11.62 22.96
N ASP A 452 7.11 11.42 22.03
CA ASP A 452 6.79 11.19 20.62
C ASP A 452 5.76 10.06 20.45
N THR A 453 4.82 10.20 19.54
CA THR A 453 3.81 9.18 19.22
C THR A 453 4.43 7.82 18.98
N TRP A 454 5.55 7.79 18.27
CA TRP A 454 6.26 6.54 17.94
C TRP A 454 6.83 5.81 19.16
N PHE A 455 6.99 6.49 20.30
CA PHE A 455 7.44 5.88 21.56
C PHE A 455 6.37 5.00 22.23
N SER A 456 5.14 5.10 21.85
CA SER A 456 4.09 4.16 22.25
C SER A 456 3.84 3.10 21.16
N SER A 457 3.77 3.50 19.89
CA SER A 457 3.44 2.59 18.80
C SER A 457 4.54 1.56 18.48
N TRP A 458 5.82 1.80 18.83
CA TRP A 458 6.88 0.78 18.69
C TRP A 458 6.71 -0.41 19.63
N LEU A 459 5.89 -0.29 20.68
CA LEU A 459 5.57 -1.35 21.63
C LEU A 459 4.36 -2.18 21.19
N TRP A 460 3.68 -1.77 20.14
CA TRP A 460 2.39 -2.31 19.68
C TRP A 460 2.35 -3.83 19.60
N PRO A 461 3.37 -4.56 19.08
CA PRO A 461 3.34 -6.01 18.93
C PRO A 461 3.16 -6.79 20.22
N PHE A 462 3.63 -6.31 21.34
CA PHE A 462 3.63 -7.01 22.61
C PHE A 462 2.79 -6.32 23.70
N SER A 463 2.74 -4.98 23.69
CA SER A 463 1.94 -4.24 24.67
C SER A 463 0.43 -4.45 24.47
N THR A 464 -0.03 -4.63 23.22
CA THR A 464 -1.43 -4.97 22.92
C THR A 464 -1.84 -6.33 23.45
N LEU A 465 -0.89 -7.23 23.65
CA LEU A 465 -1.08 -8.56 24.21
C LEU A 465 -0.86 -8.63 25.73
N GLY A 466 -0.60 -7.48 26.40
CA GLY A 466 -0.56 -7.32 27.82
C GLY A 466 0.81 -7.15 28.47
N TRP A 467 1.91 -7.09 27.68
CA TRP A 467 3.23 -6.76 28.26
C TRP A 467 3.16 -5.39 28.99
N PRO A 468 3.81 -5.20 30.14
CA PRO A 468 4.92 -5.99 30.72
C PRO A 468 4.52 -7.25 31.48
N GLU A 469 3.24 -7.52 31.65
CA GLU A 469 2.77 -8.76 32.27
C GLU A 469 2.94 -9.96 31.33
N GLN A 470 3.19 -11.15 31.92
CA GLN A 470 3.30 -12.40 31.17
C GLN A 470 1.92 -13.04 30.98
N THR A 471 1.05 -12.35 30.22
CA THR A 471 -0.30 -12.81 29.98
C THR A 471 -0.36 -14.06 29.08
N GLN A 472 -1.43 -14.83 29.16
CA GLN A 472 -1.65 -15.97 28.25
C GLN A 472 -1.70 -15.54 26.78
N ALA A 473 -2.27 -14.35 26.49
CA ALA A 473 -2.32 -13.81 25.14
C ALA A 473 -0.90 -13.51 24.60
N LEU A 474 -0.03 -12.90 25.43
CA LEU A 474 1.36 -12.64 25.05
C LEU A 474 2.12 -13.95 24.77
N GLN A 475 2.00 -14.93 25.65
CA GLN A 475 2.68 -16.22 25.51
C GLN A 475 2.22 -17.01 24.28
N LYS A 476 0.93 -16.86 23.89
CA LYS A 476 0.34 -17.61 22.77
C LYS A 476 0.59 -16.94 21.41
N TYR A 477 0.46 -15.61 21.32
CA TYR A 477 0.41 -14.89 20.04
C TYR A 477 1.64 -14.06 19.71
N TYR A 478 2.60 -13.92 20.64
CA TYR A 478 3.88 -13.25 20.37
C TYR A 478 5.01 -14.29 20.22
N PRO A 479 5.92 -14.15 19.24
CA PRO A 479 5.94 -13.15 18.15
C PRO A 479 4.74 -13.27 17.21
N THR A 480 4.31 -12.12 16.65
CA THR A 480 3.32 -12.14 15.58
C THR A 480 3.94 -12.67 14.27
N HIS A 481 3.13 -13.03 13.29
CA HIS A 481 3.59 -13.68 12.08
C HIS A 481 3.91 -12.66 10.98
N ASP A 482 2.90 -11.92 10.55
CA ASP A 482 3.00 -11.00 9.43
C ASP A 482 2.66 -9.57 9.86
N LEU A 483 3.36 -8.62 9.30
CA LEU A 483 3.06 -7.20 9.37
C LEU A 483 2.88 -6.67 7.95
N ALA A 484 1.73 -6.10 7.62
CA ALA A 484 1.51 -5.41 6.36
C ALA A 484 1.48 -3.90 6.59
N THR A 485 2.32 -3.15 5.85
CA THR A 485 2.40 -1.70 6.01
C THR A 485 2.93 -1.00 4.74
N ALA A 486 2.89 0.34 4.73
CA ALA A 486 3.47 1.15 3.67
C ALA A 486 4.98 1.38 3.87
N SER A 487 5.70 1.61 2.79
CA SER A 487 7.15 1.84 2.82
C SER A 487 7.55 3.10 3.60
N GLU A 488 6.69 4.09 3.66
CA GLU A 488 6.93 5.39 4.32
C GLU A 488 7.20 5.26 5.82
N ILE A 489 6.72 4.18 6.47
CA ILE A 489 6.88 3.97 7.91
C ILE A 489 7.79 2.79 8.27
N ILE A 490 8.63 2.34 7.35
CA ILE A 490 9.63 1.29 7.65
C ILE A 490 10.54 1.76 8.79
N PHE A 491 11.11 2.95 8.70
CA PHE A 491 12.01 3.47 9.73
C PHE A 491 11.26 3.93 10.98
N PHE A 492 10.18 4.68 10.81
CA PHE A 492 9.40 5.22 11.94
C PHE A 492 8.81 4.15 12.85
N TRP A 493 8.37 3.04 12.26
CA TRP A 493 7.60 2.04 12.97
C TRP A 493 8.21 0.64 12.91
N VAL A 494 8.45 0.09 11.72
CA VAL A 494 8.92 -1.30 11.56
C VAL A 494 10.27 -1.50 12.25
N ALA A 495 11.27 -0.65 11.96
CA ALA A 495 12.59 -0.73 12.54
C ALA A 495 12.55 -0.56 14.07
N ARG A 496 11.76 0.40 14.54
CA ARG A 496 11.60 0.65 15.99
C ARG A 496 10.91 -0.50 16.70
N MET A 497 9.89 -1.13 16.09
CA MET A 497 9.26 -2.33 16.65
C MET A 497 10.25 -3.50 16.77
N ILE A 498 11.11 -3.72 15.76
CA ILE A 498 12.13 -4.77 15.83
C ILE A 498 13.10 -4.52 16.99
N MET A 499 13.57 -3.28 17.15
CA MET A 499 14.41 -2.88 18.29
C MET A 499 13.71 -3.12 19.63
N ALA A 500 12.47 -2.66 19.76
CA ALA A 500 11.69 -2.81 20.98
C ALA A 500 11.40 -4.28 21.32
N GLY A 501 11.02 -5.10 20.34
CA GLY A 501 10.76 -6.53 20.53
C GLY A 501 11.97 -7.26 21.10
N LEU A 502 13.14 -7.05 20.50
CA LEU A 502 14.41 -7.66 20.95
C LEU A 502 14.83 -7.16 22.34
N GLU A 503 14.70 -5.87 22.62
CA GLU A 503 15.13 -5.26 23.88
C GLU A 503 14.21 -5.61 25.06
N PHE A 504 12.89 -5.61 24.85
CA PHE A 504 11.92 -5.71 25.96
C PHE A 504 11.19 -7.03 26.04
N ALA A 505 10.88 -7.64 24.88
CA ALA A 505 10.15 -8.91 24.81
C ALA A 505 11.05 -10.12 24.52
N GLY A 506 12.33 -9.91 24.16
CA GLY A 506 13.36 -10.95 24.01
C GLY A 506 13.31 -11.74 22.68
N ASP A 507 12.42 -11.38 21.74
CA ASP A 507 12.37 -11.96 20.39
C ASP A 507 11.92 -10.89 19.39
N VAL A 508 12.07 -11.18 18.08
CA VAL A 508 11.57 -10.32 17.01
C VAL A 508 10.04 -10.18 17.10
N PRO A 509 9.48 -9.01 16.78
CA PRO A 509 8.04 -8.78 16.96
C PRO A 509 7.18 -9.44 15.90
N PHE A 510 7.73 -9.78 14.74
CA PHE A 510 7.07 -10.44 13.60
C PHE A 510 8.13 -11.11 12.71
N ARG A 511 7.70 -12.09 11.90
CA ARG A 511 8.58 -12.87 11.01
C ARG A 511 8.66 -12.27 9.61
N THR A 512 7.54 -11.79 9.06
CA THR A 512 7.47 -11.22 7.72
C THR A 512 6.92 -9.80 7.76
N VAL A 513 7.54 -8.91 6.96
CA VAL A 513 7.08 -7.55 6.74
C VAL A 513 6.70 -7.39 5.27
N TYR A 514 5.40 -7.37 4.99
CA TYR A 514 4.90 -7.11 3.65
C TYR A 514 4.72 -5.62 3.40
N ILE A 515 5.43 -5.08 2.43
CA ILE A 515 5.37 -3.66 2.07
C ILE A 515 4.55 -3.51 0.79
N HIS A 516 3.35 -2.97 0.94
CA HIS A 516 2.45 -2.68 -0.18
C HIS A 516 2.76 -1.34 -0.85
N GLY A 517 2.30 -1.18 -2.10
CA GLY A 517 2.43 0.07 -2.85
C GLY A 517 1.49 1.18 -2.35
N THR A 518 1.77 2.41 -2.77
CA THR A 518 0.94 3.58 -2.46
C THR A 518 -0.25 3.65 -3.42
N VAL A 519 -1.44 3.99 -2.90
CA VAL A 519 -2.62 4.22 -3.74
C VAL A 519 -2.56 5.61 -4.36
N ARG A 520 -2.65 5.66 -5.70
CA ARG A 520 -2.58 6.87 -6.53
C ARG A 520 -3.84 7.03 -7.38
N ASP A 521 -4.10 8.26 -7.81
CA ASP A 521 -5.14 8.53 -8.81
C ASP A 521 -4.70 8.10 -10.23
N ASP A 522 -5.59 8.23 -11.20
CA ASP A 522 -5.35 7.91 -12.61
C ASP A 522 -4.23 8.74 -13.26
N LYS A 523 -3.85 9.86 -12.63
CA LYS A 523 -2.75 10.75 -13.06
C LYS A 523 -1.42 10.46 -12.34
N GLY A 524 -1.37 9.43 -11.52
CA GLY A 524 -0.18 9.04 -10.77
C GLY A 524 0.11 9.88 -9.52
N ARG A 525 -0.81 10.75 -9.09
CA ARG A 525 -0.63 11.58 -7.89
C ARG A 525 -1.10 10.81 -6.65
N LYS A 526 -0.36 10.93 -5.55
CA LYS A 526 -0.80 10.39 -4.25
C LYS A 526 -2.17 10.98 -3.90
N MET A 527 -3.11 10.13 -3.49
CA MET A 527 -4.44 10.60 -3.08
C MET A 527 -4.36 11.36 -1.75
N SER A 528 -4.93 12.55 -1.72
CA SER A 528 -5.07 13.35 -0.49
C SER A 528 -6.35 14.17 -0.50
N LYS A 529 -6.87 14.46 0.69
CA LYS A 529 -8.06 15.32 0.86
C LYS A 529 -7.78 16.75 0.43
N SER A 530 -6.56 17.24 0.62
CA SER A 530 -6.14 18.59 0.23
C SER A 530 -6.12 18.81 -1.28
N LEU A 531 -5.79 17.78 -2.05
CA LEU A 531 -5.81 17.81 -3.52
C LEU A 531 -7.21 17.54 -4.12
N GLY A 532 -8.19 17.14 -3.31
CA GLY A 532 -9.54 16.82 -3.77
C GLY A 532 -9.63 15.58 -4.69
N ASN A 533 -8.58 14.76 -4.75
CA ASN A 533 -8.50 13.54 -5.56
C ASN A 533 -8.70 12.26 -4.74
N SER A 534 -9.04 12.37 -3.46
CA SER A 534 -9.30 11.22 -2.59
C SER A 534 -10.65 10.59 -2.88
N ILE A 535 -10.66 9.27 -3.06
CA ILE A 535 -11.88 8.47 -3.15
C ILE A 535 -12.17 7.92 -1.76
N ASP A 536 -13.38 8.17 -1.24
CA ASP A 536 -13.83 7.59 0.04
C ASP A 536 -14.18 6.10 -0.19
N PRO A 537 -13.59 5.16 0.57
CA PRO A 537 -13.95 3.74 0.47
C PRO A 537 -15.45 3.48 0.72
N LEU A 538 -16.08 4.22 1.64
CA LEU A 538 -17.51 4.04 1.92
C LEU A 538 -18.38 4.43 0.73
N ASP A 539 -18.03 5.50 -0.01
CA ASP A 539 -18.75 5.88 -1.23
C ASP A 539 -18.73 4.73 -2.26
N ILE A 540 -17.59 4.04 -2.39
CA ILE A 540 -17.48 2.90 -3.30
C ILE A 540 -18.31 1.72 -2.79
N ILE A 541 -18.26 1.43 -1.49
CA ILE A 541 -19.10 0.38 -0.89
C ILE A 541 -20.58 0.66 -1.14
N GLU A 542 -21.04 1.89 -0.93
CA GLU A 542 -22.44 2.28 -1.17
C GLU A 542 -22.86 2.20 -2.65
N GLN A 543 -21.95 2.47 -3.58
CA GLN A 543 -22.21 2.40 -5.03
C GLN A 543 -22.12 0.98 -5.59
N THR A 544 -21.33 0.10 -4.97
CA THR A 544 -21.05 -1.25 -5.44
C THR A 544 -21.25 -2.30 -4.36
N SER A 545 -20.23 -2.59 -3.56
CA SER A 545 -20.26 -3.46 -2.38
C SER A 545 -18.87 -3.46 -1.70
N ALA A 546 -18.79 -3.93 -0.46
CA ALA A 546 -17.52 -4.17 0.22
C ALA A 546 -16.67 -5.24 -0.51
N ASP A 547 -17.29 -6.34 -0.94
CA ASP A 547 -16.62 -7.38 -1.73
C ASP A 547 -16.08 -6.85 -3.06
N ALA A 548 -16.83 -5.98 -3.75
CA ALA A 548 -16.39 -5.35 -4.99
C ALA A 548 -15.17 -4.45 -4.77
N LEU A 549 -15.19 -3.65 -3.72
CA LEU A 549 -14.04 -2.81 -3.33
C LEU A 549 -12.79 -3.66 -3.05
N ARG A 550 -12.91 -4.67 -2.18
CA ARG A 550 -11.82 -5.56 -1.76
C ARG A 550 -11.20 -6.27 -2.96
N PHE A 551 -12.01 -6.98 -3.74
CA PHE A 551 -11.54 -7.77 -4.87
C PHE A 551 -10.90 -6.90 -5.95
N SER A 552 -11.51 -5.77 -6.30
CA SER A 552 -10.96 -4.87 -7.31
C SER A 552 -9.64 -4.24 -6.89
N LEU A 553 -9.51 -3.82 -5.61
CA LEU A 553 -8.23 -3.30 -5.10
C LEU A 553 -7.11 -4.34 -5.22
N ILE A 554 -7.40 -5.60 -4.85
CA ILE A 554 -6.39 -6.67 -4.92
C ILE A 554 -6.01 -6.98 -6.36
N MET A 555 -6.97 -7.03 -7.28
CA MET A 555 -6.70 -7.23 -8.72
C MET A 555 -5.77 -6.16 -9.31
N LEU A 556 -5.80 -4.95 -8.75
CA LEU A 556 -4.96 -3.82 -9.17
C LEU A 556 -3.61 -3.75 -8.45
N THR A 557 -3.39 -4.57 -7.41
CA THR A 557 -2.24 -4.47 -6.50
C THR A 557 -1.14 -5.44 -6.89
N ALA A 558 -0.36 -5.11 -7.92
CA ALA A 558 0.84 -5.89 -8.25
C ALA A 558 1.91 -5.75 -7.16
N THR A 559 2.58 -6.85 -6.80
CA THR A 559 3.55 -6.90 -5.71
C THR A 559 4.64 -5.85 -5.88
N GLY A 560 4.76 -4.96 -4.90
CA GLY A 560 5.79 -3.92 -4.85
C GLY A 560 5.60 -2.75 -5.82
N GLN A 561 4.43 -2.61 -6.43
CA GLN A 561 4.09 -1.49 -7.30
C GLN A 561 3.01 -0.61 -6.69
N ASP A 562 2.97 0.66 -7.10
CA ASP A 562 1.89 1.57 -6.73
C ASP A 562 0.56 1.17 -7.39
N VAL A 563 -0.54 1.46 -6.72
CA VAL A 563 -1.89 1.06 -7.13
C VAL A 563 -2.63 2.24 -7.70
N TYR A 564 -2.94 2.19 -8.99
CA TYR A 564 -3.64 3.28 -9.70
C TYR A 564 -5.14 3.02 -9.75
N VAL A 565 -5.92 3.90 -9.11
CA VAL A 565 -7.35 3.69 -8.86
C VAL A 565 -8.20 4.80 -9.50
N SER A 566 -9.27 4.36 -10.19
CA SER A 566 -10.39 5.20 -10.65
C SER A 566 -11.72 4.50 -10.30
N ARG A 567 -12.83 5.24 -10.25
CA ARG A 567 -14.13 4.69 -9.80
C ARG A 567 -14.64 3.53 -10.64
N ASP A 568 -14.42 3.56 -11.95
CA ASP A 568 -14.84 2.52 -12.91
C ASP A 568 -14.15 1.17 -12.69
N LYS A 569 -12.95 1.17 -12.13
CA LYS A 569 -12.21 -0.08 -11.87
C LYS A 569 -12.86 -0.98 -10.81
N PHE A 570 -13.74 -0.43 -9.97
CA PHE A 570 -14.49 -1.23 -8.99
C PHE A 570 -15.64 -2.03 -9.61
N ASP A 571 -15.99 -1.77 -10.88
CA ASP A 571 -16.94 -2.56 -11.63
C ASP A 571 -16.47 -4.02 -11.84
N ILE A 572 -15.15 -4.29 -11.78
CA ILE A 572 -14.60 -5.63 -11.87
C ILE A 572 -15.21 -6.53 -10.78
N GLY A 573 -15.07 -6.14 -9.53
CA GLY A 573 -15.58 -6.92 -8.40
C GLY A 573 -17.11 -6.95 -8.35
N ARG A 574 -17.78 -5.84 -8.68
CA ARG A 574 -19.25 -5.79 -8.77
C ARG A 574 -19.80 -6.80 -9.78
N ASN A 575 -19.25 -6.81 -10.99
CA ASN A 575 -19.69 -7.69 -12.05
C ASN A 575 -19.36 -9.15 -11.71
N PHE A 576 -18.24 -9.39 -11.05
CA PHE A 576 -17.81 -10.72 -10.61
C PHE A 576 -18.78 -11.30 -9.56
N GLY A 577 -19.15 -10.52 -8.53
CA GLY A 577 -20.18 -10.94 -7.56
C GLY A 577 -21.52 -11.24 -8.20
N THR A 578 -21.97 -10.41 -9.16
CA THR A 578 -23.19 -10.63 -9.92
C THR A 578 -23.11 -11.90 -10.78
N LYS A 579 -21.95 -12.19 -11.37
CA LYS A 579 -21.75 -13.41 -12.18
C LYS A 579 -21.87 -14.66 -11.33
N MET A 580 -21.24 -14.67 -10.14
CA MET A 580 -21.33 -15.79 -9.18
C MET A 580 -22.76 -16.01 -8.70
N TRP A 581 -23.48 -14.94 -8.37
CA TRP A 581 -24.88 -15.00 -7.97
C TRP A 581 -25.75 -15.66 -9.05
N ASN A 582 -25.57 -15.27 -10.31
CA ASN A 582 -26.32 -15.85 -11.42
C ASN A 582 -25.93 -17.31 -11.69
N ALA A 583 -24.65 -17.68 -11.55
CA ALA A 583 -24.20 -19.07 -11.63
C ALA A 583 -24.87 -19.94 -10.54
N ALA A 584 -24.87 -19.50 -9.29
CA ALA A 584 -25.53 -20.19 -8.19
C ALA A 584 -27.01 -20.38 -8.42
N ARG A 585 -27.73 -19.35 -8.93
CA ARG A 585 -29.14 -19.45 -9.30
C ARG A 585 -29.40 -20.49 -10.39
N PHE A 586 -28.55 -20.51 -11.42
CA PHE A 586 -28.62 -21.51 -12.48
C PHE A 586 -28.46 -22.93 -11.90
N MET A 587 -27.47 -23.13 -11.03
CA MET A 587 -27.22 -24.40 -10.37
C MET A 587 -28.43 -24.85 -9.52
N ARG A 588 -28.99 -23.97 -8.71
CA ARG A 588 -30.19 -24.26 -7.86
C ARG A 588 -31.41 -24.71 -8.70
N MET A 589 -31.62 -24.11 -9.86
CA MET A 589 -32.72 -24.48 -10.75
C MET A 589 -32.63 -25.93 -11.26
N HIS A 590 -31.41 -26.47 -11.37
CA HIS A 590 -31.16 -27.84 -11.88
C HIS A 590 -30.97 -28.88 -10.78
N SER A 591 -30.80 -28.45 -9.54
CA SER A 591 -30.53 -29.32 -8.39
C SER A 591 -31.63 -29.32 -7.32
N GLU A 592 -32.83 -28.84 -7.62
CA GLU A 592 -33.94 -28.81 -6.67
C GLU A 592 -34.28 -30.24 -6.17
N GLY A 593 -34.30 -30.40 -4.83
CA GLY A 593 -34.57 -31.69 -4.19
C GLY A 593 -33.41 -32.71 -4.17
N LEU A 594 -32.20 -32.29 -4.59
CA LEU A 594 -30.99 -33.10 -4.55
C LEU A 594 -30.09 -32.74 -3.35
N PRO A 595 -29.19 -33.64 -2.90
CA PRO A 595 -28.36 -33.44 -1.71
C PRO A 595 -27.15 -32.53 -1.99
N CYS A 596 -27.40 -31.28 -2.33
CA CYS A 596 -26.38 -30.30 -2.75
C CYS A 596 -25.34 -30.05 -1.67
N GLY A 597 -25.74 -30.07 -0.39
CA GLY A 597 -24.83 -29.88 0.76
C GLY A 597 -23.74 -30.93 0.81
N ASP A 598 -24.09 -32.18 0.64
CA ASP A 598 -23.12 -33.30 0.62
C ASP A 598 -22.19 -33.19 -0.57
N TRP A 599 -22.73 -32.79 -1.74
CA TRP A 599 -21.95 -32.63 -2.98
C TRP A 599 -20.94 -31.47 -2.92
N GLY A 600 -21.24 -30.43 -2.18
CA GLY A 600 -20.31 -29.34 -1.95
C GLY A 600 -19.12 -29.70 -1.03
N ARG A 601 -19.28 -30.75 -0.22
CA ARG A 601 -18.29 -31.19 0.77
C ARG A 601 -17.46 -32.39 0.32
N SER A 602 -18.06 -33.30 -0.44
CA SER A 602 -17.43 -34.54 -0.90
C SER A 602 -17.70 -34.82 -2.36
N LEU A 603 -16.69 -35.40 -3.03
CA LEU A 603 -16.77 -35.79 -4.41
C LEU A 603 -16.77 -37.33 -4.51
N SER A 604 -17.80 -37.88 -5.15
CA SER A 604 -17.86 -39.30 -5.55
C SER A 604 -17.97 -39.40 -7.05
N LEU A 605 -16.98 -39.99 -7.70
CA LEU A 605 -16.91 -40.12 -9.15
C LEU A 605 -17.17 -41.58 -9.58
N SER A 606 -17.94 -41.74 -10.66
CA SER A 606 -18.12 -42.99 -11.36
C SER A 606 -17.45 -42.87 -12.73
N ALA A 607 -16.40 -43.62 -12.97
CA ALA A 607 -15.56 -43.50 -14.14
C ALA A 607 -16.35 -43.61 -15.47
N ASP A 608 -17.43 -44.41 -15.49
CA ASP A 608 -18.29 -44.57 -16.66
C ASP A 608 -19.24 -43.37 -16.89
N LEU A 609 -19.38 -42.47 -15.92
CA LEU A 609 -20.31 -41.34 -15.95
C LEU A 609 -19.61 -40.00 -16.09
N VAL A 610 -18.32 -39.93 -15.73
CA VAL A 610 -17.52 -38.70 -15.84
C VAL A 610 -17.28 -38.39 -17.33
N ARG A 611 -17.61 -37.20 -17.73
CA ARG A 611 -17.38 -36.74 -19.12
C ARG A 611 -16.12 -35.90 -19.19
N ALA A 612 -15.58 -35.72 -20.40
CA ALA A 612 -14.37 -34.95 -20.60
C ALA A 612 -14.43 -33.53 -20.02
N ASP A 613 -15.60 -32.85 -20.09
CA ASP A 613 -15.79 -31.53 -19.48
C ASP A 613 -15.82 -31.57 -17.96
N ASP A 614 -16.38 -32.64 -17.36
CA ASP A 614 -16.35 -32.82 -15.91
C ASP A 614 -14.90 -33.09 -15.43
N ALA A 615 -14.13 -33.89 -16.19
CA ALA A 615 -12.72 -34.13 -15.93
C ALA A 615 -11.90 -32.83 -16.09
N HIS A 616 -12.13 -32.08 -17.16
CA HIS A 616 -11.46 -30.81 -17.42
C HIS A 616 -11.66 -29.81 -16.27
N ILE A 617 -12.92 -29.55 -15.85
CA ILE A 617 -13.18 -28.55 -14.79
C ILE A 617 -12.58 -28.98 -13.46
N LEU A 618 -12.56 -30.28 -13.15
CA LEU A 618 -11.87 -30.81 -11.98
C LEU A 618 -10.36 -30.58 -12.03
N LEU A 619 -9.71 -30.83 -13.17
CA LEU A 619 -8.29 -30.56 -13.36
C LEU A 619 -7.98 -29.06 -13.22
N ARG A 620 -8.77 -28.18 -13.86
CA ARG A 620 -8.61 -26.71 -13.72
C ARG A 620 -8.83 -26.26 -12.29
N TYR A 621 -9.75 -26.88 -11.56
CA TYR A 621 -9.94 -26.62 -10.14
C TYR A 621 -8.72 -27.01 -9.30
N GLN A 622 -8.10 -28.18 -9.56
CA GLN A 622 -6.85 -28.60 -8.90
C GLN A 622 -5.72 -27.59 -9.17
N ASP A 623 -5.53 -27.19 -10.42
CA ASP A 623 -4.55 -26.17 -10.81
C ASP A 623 -4.80 -24.85 -10.07
N THR A 624 -6.07 -24.47 -9.90
CA THR A 624 -6.46 -23.24 -9.20
C THR A 624 -6.15 -23.32 -7.71
N ILE A 625 -6.45 -24.43 -7.03
CA ILE A 625 -6.09 -24.62 -5.61
C ILE A 625 -4.57 -24.44 -5.43
N ALA A 626 -3.77 -25.13 -6.25
CA ALA A 626 -2.32 -25.06 -6.18
C ALA A 626 -1.81 -23.63 -6.42
N SER A 627 -2.27 -22.99 -7.49
CA SER A 627 -1.86 -21.64 -7.87
C SER A 627 -2.24 -20.59 -6.81
N VAL A 628 -3.47 -20.61 -6.30
CA VAL A 628 -3.94 -19.64 -5.28
C VAL A 628 -3.16 -19.81 -3.99
N THR A 629 -2.98 -21.07 -3.54
CA THR A 629 -2.24 -21.35 -2.30
C THR A 629 -0.78 -20.91 -2.40
N GLU A 630 -0.08 -21.27 -3.49
CA GLU A 630 1.31 -20.85 -3.74
C GLU A 630 1.44 -19.32 -3.82
N ASN A 631 0.50 -18.64 -4.47
CA ASN A 631 0.52 -17.19 -4.60
C ASN A 631 0.28 -16.49 -3.25
N LEU A 632 -0.61 -17.00 -2.39
CA LEU A 632 -0.80 -16.49 -1.04
C LEU A 632 0.44 -16.71 -0.16
N GLU A 633 1.09 -17.88 -0.23
CA GLU A 633 2.34 -18.15 0.48
C GLU A 633 3.49 -17.22 0.07
N LYS A 634 3.49 -16.77 -1.18
CA LYS A 634 4.48 -15.83 -1.74
C LYS A 634 4.03 -14.36 -1.69
N TYR A 635 2.94 -14.04 -1.01
CA TYR A 635 2.36 -12.68 -0.91
C TYR A 635 2.05 -12.06 -2.29
N ARG A 636 1.72 -12.87 -3.29
CA ARG A 636 1.30 -12.44 -4.62
C ARG A 636 -0.24 -12.39 -4.72
N PHE A 637 -0.83 -11.48 -3.98
CA PHE A 637 -2.29 -11.41 -3.79
C PHE A 637 -3.05 -11.17 -5.09
N ASN A 638 -2.51 -10.33 -5.99
CA ASN A 638 -3.11 -10.06 -7.30
C ASN A 638 -3.13 -11.31 -8.18
N ASP A 639 -2.04 -12.12 -8.17
CA ASP A 639 -1.97 -13.34 -8.97
C ASP A 639 -2.94 -14.40 -8.44
N ALA A 640 -3.13 -14.48 -7.11
CA ALA A 640 -4.13 -15.33 -6.50
C ALA A 640 -5.55 -14.91 -6.92
N ALA A 641 -5.86 -13.61 -6.87
CA ALA A 641 -7.15 -13.08 -7.29
C ALA A 641 -7.40 -13.26 -8.80
N ALA A 642 -6.37 -13.10 -9.63
CA ALA A 642 -6.46 -13.32 -11.08
C ALA A 642 -6.72 -14.80 -11.41
N ALA A 643 -6.06 -15.74 -10.72
CA ALA A 643 -6.30 -17.17 -10.89
C ALA A 643 -7.75 -17.54 -10.52
N LEU A 644 -8.29 -16.97 -9.45
CA LEU A 644 -9.68 -17.15 -9.04
C LEU A 644 -10.68 -16.57 -10.05
N TYR A 645 -10.37 -15.37 -10.56
CA TYR A 645 -11.20 -14.73 -11.59
C TYR A 645 -11.23 -15.57 -12.87
N GLU A 646 -10.04 -16.02 -13.35
CA GLU A 646 -9.92 -16.89 -14.53
C GLU A 646 -10.72 -18.18 -14.37
N PHE A 647 -10.57 -18.87 -13.22
CA PHE A 647 -11.30 -20.10 -12.96
C PHE A 647 -12.82 -19.88 -12.93
N VAL A 648 -13.30 -18.95 -12.09
CA VAL A 648 -14.75 -18.80 -11.88
C VAL A 648 -15.42 -18.13 -13.06
N TRP A 649 -14.86 -17.05 -13.60
CA TRP A 649 -15.50 -16.32 -14.69
C TRP A 649 -15.41 -17.09 -16.01
N HIS A 650 -14.20 -17.48 -16.42
CA HIS A 650 -13.97 -18.05 -17.74
C HIS A 650 -14.12 -19.57 -17.75
N GLN A 651 -13.39 -20.31 -16.92
CA GLN A 651 -13.45 -21.76 -16.99
C GLN A 651 -14.80 -22.32 -16.50
N PHE A 652 -15.27 -21.87 -15.34
CA PHE A 652 -16.51 -22.38 -14.78
C PHE A 652 -17.76 -21.77 -15.43
N CYS A 653 -17.90 -20.44 -15.49
CA CYS A 653 -19.13 -19.80 -15.95
C CYS A 653 -19.25 -19.75 -17.48
N ASP A 654 -18.19 -19.33 -18.23
CA ASP A 654 -18.27 -19.11 -19.67
C ASP A 654 -18.18 -20.42 -20.48
N TRP A 655 -17.50 -21.45 -19.94
CA TRP A 655 -17.36 -22.73 -20.62
C TRP A 655 -18.15 -23.84 -19.94
N TYR A 656 -17.83 -24.19 -18.69
CA TYR A 656 -18.40 -25.38 -18.07
C TYR A 656 -19.91 -25.29 -17.87
N LEU A 657 -20.43 -24.18 -17.33
CA LEU A 657 -21.89 -24.00 -17.19
C LEU A 657 -22.62 -23.99 -18.52
N GLU A 658 -22.03 -23.43 -19.57
CA GLU A 658 -22.65 -23.47 -20.91
C GLU A 658 -22.70 -24.89 -21.45
N TYR A 659 -21.67 -25.68 -21.26
CA TYR A 659 -21.66 -27.11 -21.60
C TYR A 659 -22.74 -27.89 -20.84
N THR A 660 -22.88 -27.71 -19.51
CA THR A 660 -23.85 -28.44 -18.69
C THR A 660 -25.30 -28.28 -19.19
N LYS A 661 -25.65 -27.16 -19.87
CA LYS A 661 -26.97 -26.98 -20.45
C LYS A 661 -27.30 -28.09 -21.45
N THR A 662 -26.34 -28.56 -22.23
CA THR A 662 -26.53 -29.67 -23.19
C THR A 662 -26.74 -31.00 -22.48
N VAL A 663 -26.02 -31.22 -21.36
CA VAL A 663 -26.19 -32.39 -20.52
C VAL A 663 -27.59 -32.45 -19.89
N PHE A 664 -28.07 -31.32 -19.37
CA PHE A 664 -29.38 -31.26 -18.70
C PHE A 664 -30.57 -31.45 -19.68
N GLN A 665 -30.36 -31.20 -20.96
CA GLN A 665 -31.40 -31.37 -21.99
C GLN A 665 -31.50 -32.80 -22.58
N GLY A 666 -30.44 -33.61 -22.56
CA GLY A 666 -30.39 -34.85 -23.31
C GLY A 666 -29.76 -36.06 -22.63
N ALA A 667 -29.04 -35.89 -21.51
CA ALA A 667 -28.34 -37.02 -20.87
C ALA A 667 -29.26 -37.85 -19.96
N ALA A 668 -28.88 -39.11 -19.71
CA ALA A 668 -29.48 -39.98 -18.69
C ALA A 668 -29.40 -39.38 -17.29
N GLU A 669 -30.30 -39.74 -16.41
CA GLU A 669 -30.41 -39.16 -15.06
C GLU A 669 -29.14 -39.29 -14.24
N ASP A 670 -28.48 -40.47 -14.27
CA ASP A 670 -27.24 -40.71 -13.52
C ASP A 670 -26.07 -39.84 -14.04
N ALA A 671 -25.93 -39.66 -15.34
CA ALA A 671 -24.94 -38.77 -15.92
C ALA A 671 -25.20 -37.30 -15.56
N ARG A 672 -26.47 -36.88 -15.52
CA ARG A 672 -26.86 -35.53 -15.05
C ARG A 672 -26.50 -35.33 -13.57
N LYS A 673 -26.77 -36.32 -12.72
CA LYS A 673 -26.42 -36.28 -11.30
C LYS A 673 -24.90 -36.19 -11.11
N GLN A 674 -24.11 -36.95 -11.89
CA GLN A 674 -22.64 -36.91 -11.83
C GLN A 674 -22.12 -35.52 -12.20
N THR A 675 -22.58 -34.93 -13.30
CA THR A 675 -22.21 -33.57 -13.71
C THR A 675 -22.60 -32.52 -12.64
N LEU A 676 -23.82 -32.62 -12.06
CA LEU A 676 -24.26 -31.75 -10.97
C LEU A 676 -23.36 -31.86 -9.75
N GLN A 677 -22.94 -33.08 -9.37
CA GLN A 677 -22.04 -33.29 -8.24
C GLN A 677 -20.68 -32.63 -8.47
N VAL A 678 -20.07 -32.80 -9.65
CA VAL A 678 -18.82 -32.13 -10.03
C VAL A 678 -18.99 -30.61 -9.98
N MET A 679 -20.11 -30.12 -10.52
CA MET A 679 -20.42 -28.68 -10.54
C MET A 679 -20.50 -28.10 -9.13
N HIS A 680 -21.24 -28.77 -8.19
CA HIS A 680 -21.36 -28.32 -6.83
C HIS A 680 -20.03 -28.40 -6.07
N TYR A 681 -19.25 -29.48 -6.26
CA TYR A 681 -17.96 -29.64 -5.62
C TYR A 681 -16.96 -28.52 -6.03
N CYS A 682 -16.86 -28.25 -7.33
CA CYS A 682 -16.00 -27.18 -7.84
C CYS A 682 -16.45 -25.78 -7.39
N PHE A 683 -17.77 -25.52 -7.39
CA PHE A 683 -18.30 -24.24 -6.96
C PHE A 683 -18.13 -23.99 -5.45
N ALA A 684 -18.44 -24.97 -4.61
CA ALA A 684 -18.22 -24.89 -3.17
C ALA A 684 -16.75 -24.68 -2.82
N GLY A 685 -15.85 -25.36 -3.54
CA GLY A 685 -14.42 -25.14 -3.40
C GLY A 685 -13.97 -23.77 -3.85
N ALA A 686 -14.51 -23.26 -4.97
CA ALA A 686 -14.24 -21.90 -5.43
C ALA A 686 -14.72 -20.83 -4.44
N LEU A 687 -15.88 -21.02 -3.79
CA LEU A 687 -16.35 -20.12 -2.71
C LEU A 687 -15.37 -20.09 -1.54
N ARG A 688 -14.83 -21.25 -1.13
CA ARG A 688 -13.83 -21.32 -0.06
C ARG A 688 -12.54 -20.60 -0.42
N LEU A 689 -12.03 -20.77 -1.64
CA LEU A 689 -10.85 -20.05 -2.13
C LEU A 689 -11.07 -18.54 -2.25
N LEU A 690 -12.29 -18.12 -2.60
CA LEU A 690 -12.67 -16.70 -2.74
C LEU A 690 -12.99 -16.01 -1.42
N HIS A 691 -13.37 -16.77 -0.38
CA HIS A 691 -13.85 -16.18 0.88
C HIS A 691 -12.88 -15.15 1.50
N PRO A 692 -11.56 -15.34 1.51
CA PRO A 692 -10.64 -14.30 1.98
C PRO A 692 -10.75 -12.97 1.23
N PHE A 693 -11.09 -13.01 -0.05
CA PHE A 693 -11.18 -11.84 -0.93
C PHE A 693 -12.56 -11.18 -0.93
N MET A 694 -13.62 -11.98 -0.96
CA MET A 694 -15.02 -11.57 -1.08
C MET A 694 -15.89 -12.26 -0.01
N PRO A 695 -15.72 -11.89 1.26
CA PRO A 695 -16.27 -12.67 2.38
C PRO A 695 -17.80 -12.70 2.45
N PHE A 696 -18.47 -11.63 2.03
CA PHE A 696 -19.92 -11.54 2.21
C PHE A 696 -20.72 -12.34 1.19
N VAL A 697 -20.43 -12.20 -0.08
CA VAL A 697 -21.13 -12.95 -1.14
C VAL A 697 -20.86 -14.44 -1.03
N THR A 698 -19.63 -14.83 -0.64
CA THR A 698 -19.29 -16.25 -0.48
C THR A 698 -19.99 -16.88 0.73
N GLU A 699 -20.16 -16.17 1.85
CA GLU A 699 -20.94 -16.62 2.98
C GLU A 699 -22.42 -16.79 2.60
N GLU A 700 -23.01 -15.79 1.93
CA GLU A 700 -24.42 -15.88 1.50
C GLU A 700 -24.63 -17.05 0.53
N LEU A 701 -23.72 -17.22 -0.44
CA LEU A 701 -23.81 -18.34 -1.39
C LEU A 701 -23.57 -19.69 -0.72
N TRP A 702 -22.71 -19.76 0.29
CA TRP A 702 -22.48 -20.98 1.08
C TRP A 702 -23.78 -21.51 1.71
N HIS A 703 -24.55 -20.61 2.32
CA HIS A 703 -25.85 -20.94 2.91
C HIS A 703 -26.95 -21.14 1.86
N ALA A 704 -27.01 -20.25 0.85
CA ALA A 704 -28.04 -20.33 -0.19
C ALA A 704 -27.96 -21.59 -1.06
N MET A 705 -26.76 -22.15 -1.19
CA MET A 705 -26.50 -23.41 -1.91
C MET A 705 -26.59 -24.65 -1.01
N GLU A 706 -26.97 -24.46 0.28
CA GLU A 706 -27.14 -25.53 1.26
C GLU A 706 -25.81 -26.27 1.59
N TYR A 707 -24.64 -25.59 1.37
CA TYR A 707 -23.34 -26.16 1.74
C TYR A 707 -23.09 -26.09 3.26
N ALA A 708 -23.71 -25.13 3.94
CA ALA A 708 -23.79 -25.10 5.39
C ALA A 708 -24.67 -26.26 5.93
N ALA A 709 -24.19 -26.97 6.95
CA ALA A 709 -24.94 -28.05 7.56
C ALA A 709 -26.10 -27.53 8.44
N ASP A 710 -25.89 -26.39 9.08
CA ASP A 710 -26.84 -25.67 9.93
C ASP A 710 -26.50 -24.17 9.92
N GLU A 711 -27.20 -23.38 10.76
CA GLU A 711 -26.99 -21.93 10.84
C GLU A 711 -25.64 -21.54 11.49
N GLU A 712 -24.97 -22.45 12.19
CA GLU A 712 -23.66 -22.21 12.82
C GLU A 712 -22.48 -22.61 11.94
N ASP A 713 -22.74 -23.36 10.88
CA ASP A 713 -21.74 -23.79 9.90
C ASP A 713 -21.44 -22.64 8.90
N THR A 714 -20.35 -21.95 9.14
CA THR A 714 -19.92 -20.78 8.39
C THR A 714 -18.72 -21.08 7.50
N ILE A 715 -18.67 -20.47 6.31
CA ILE A 715 -17.49 -20.56 5.43
C ILE A 715 -16.24 -19.94 6.07
N VAL A 716 -16.37 -19.02 7.05
CA VAL A 716 -15.25 -18.44 7.82
C VAL A 716 -14.35 -19.51 8.44
N ARG A 717 -14.95 -20.65 8.84
CA ARG A 717 -14.27 -21.78 9.48
C ARG A 717 -14.20 -23.03 8.61
N ALA A 718 -14.74 -22.97 7.38
CA ALA A 718 -14.66 -24.09 6.45
C ALA A 718 -13.19 -24.38 6.10
N PRO A 719 -12.78 -25.66 5.98
CA PRO A 719 -11.39 -26.00 5.69
C PRO A 719 -10.95 -25.51 4.32
N TRP A 720 -9.71 -24.98 4.24
CA TRP A 720 -9.10 -24.62 2.97
C TRP A 720 -9.10 -25.82 2.02
N PRO A 721 -9.43 -25.64 0.72
CA PRO A 721 -9.46 -26.75 -0.23
C PRO A 721 -8.11 -27.45 -0.37
N GLU A 722 -8.14 -28.76 -0.37
CA GLU A 722 -6.97 -29.61 -0.58
C GLU A 722 -6.98 -30.25 -1.97
N LEU A 723 -5.80 -30.58 -2.48
CA LEU A 723 -5.66 -31.29 -3.74
C LEU A 723 -6.15 -32.73 -3.61
N LEU A 724 -6.91 -33.18 -4.59
CA LEU A 724 -7.22 -34.61 -4.74
C LEU A 724 -5.96 -35.37 -5.19
N SER A 725 -5.77 -36.58 -4.71
CA SER A 725 -4.65 -37.40 -5.17
C SER A 725 -4.84 -37.84 -6.64
N ALA A 726 -3.72 -38.01 -7.35
CA ALA A 726 -3.74 -38.47 -8.72
C ALA A 726 -4.46 -39.83 -8.86
N ASP A 727 -4.30 -40.71 -7.86
CA ASP A 727 -4.98 -42.01 -7.81
C ASP A 727 -6.49 -41.86 -7.67
N ALA A 728 -6.99 -40.95 -6.85
CA ALA A 728 -8.41 -40.67 -6.68
C ALA A 728 -9.04 -40.13 -7.98
N LEU A 729 -8.34 -39.22 -8.66
CA LEU A 729 -8.77 -38.70 -9.96
C LEU A 729 -8.81 -39.82 -11.02
N ALA A 730 -7.77 -40.63 -11.13
CA ALA A 730 -7.70 -41.74 -12.09
C ALA A 730 -8.77 -42.79 -11.84
N GLN A 731 -8.99 -43.18 -10.57
CA GLN A 731 -10.06 -44.09 -10.20
C GLN A 731 -11.46 -43.55 -10.52
N GLY A 732 -11.60 -42.24 -10.44
CA GLY A 732 -12.82 -41.49 -10.82
C GLY A 732 -13.01 -41.30 -12.32
N GLY A 733 -12.10 -41.79 -13.17
CA GLY A 733 -12.16 -41.63 -14.63
C GLY A 733 -11.68 -40.27 -15.14
N VAL A 734 -10.96 -39.48 -14.31
CA VAL A 734 -10.39 -38.20 -14.72
C VAL A 734 -8.98 -38.40 -15.27
N ALA A 735 -8.83 -38.25 -16.58
CA ALA A 735 -7.54 -38.39 -17.26
C ALA A 735 -6.97 -37.02 -17.70
N PRO A 736 -5.65 -36.78 -17.58
CA PRO A 736 -5.03 -35.52 -18.04
C PRO A 736 -5.28 -35.24 -19.54
N GLU A 737 -5.42 -36.28 -20.36
CA GLU A 737 -5.69 -36.23 -21.80
C GLU A 737 -7.08 -35.59 -22.08
N ASP A 738 -8.05 -35.77 -21.18
CA ASP A 738 -9.38 -35.13 -21.32
C ASP A 738 -9.28 -33.60 -21.10
N GLY A 739 -8.44 -33.18 -20.17
CA GLY A 739 -8.14 -31.76 -19.99
C GLY A 739 -7.56 -31.13 -21.25
N THR A 740 -6.53 -31.78 -21.83
CA THR A 740 -5.88 -31.32 -23.06
C THR A 740 -6.83 -31.29 -24.25
N TYR A 741 -7.68 -32.32 -24.37
CA TYR A 741 -8.70 -32.38 -25.42
C TYR A 741 -9.74 -31.24 -25.32
N VAL A 742 -10.26 -31.00 -24.13
CA VAL A 742 -11.26 -29.95 -23.92
C VAL A 742 -10.70 -28.56 -24.17
N ASP A 743 -9.45 -28.27 -23.74
CA ASP A 743 -8.78 -27.01 -24.08
C ASP A 743 -8.63 -26.82 -25.59
N ALA A 744 -8.23 -27.87 -26.30
CA ALA A 744 -8.10 -27.87 -27.76
C ALA A 744 -9.48 -27.67 -28.44
N ARG A 745 -10.54 -28.24 -27.86
CA ARG A 745 -11.93 -28.06 -28.35
C ARG A 745 -12.44 -26.62 -28.09
N HIS A 746 -12.11 -26.02 -26.96
CA HIS A 746 -12.39 -24.61 -26.69
C HIS A 746 -11.68 -23.71 -27.71
N GLU A 747 -10.43 -24.00 -28.05
CA GLU A 747 -9.68 -23.28 -29.08
C GLU A 747 -10.35 -23.44 -30.46
N LEU A 748 -10.76 -24.64 -30.84
CA LEU A 748 -11.50 -24.89 -32.08
C LEU A 748 -12.80 -24.06 -32.13
N ILE A 749 -13.58 -24.00 -31.03
CA ILE A 749 -14.80 -23.21 -30.94
C ILE A 749 -14.47 -21.70 -31.05
N ARG A 750 -13.39 -21.25 -30.42
CA ARG A 750 -12.93 -19.84 -30.50
C ARG A 750 -12.58 -19.47 -31.94
N LEU A 751 -11.86 -20.33 -32.63
CA LEU A 751 -11.51 -20.15 -34.06
C LEU A 751 -12.75 -20.14 -34.95
N GLY A 752 -13.73 -21.02 -34.72
CA GLY A 752 -15.01 -20.96 -35.42
C GLY A 752 -15.79 -19.66 -35.23
N ARG A 753 -15.77 -19.11 -33.98
CA ARG A 753 -16.37 -17.80 -33.70
C ARG A 753 -15.58 -16.67 -34.37
N GLN A 754 -14.24 -16.81 -34.48
CA GLN A 754 -13.39 -15.86 -35.20
C GLN A 754 -13.72 -15.85 -36.69
N LEU A 755 -13.90 -17.00 -37.36
CA LEU A 755 -14.33 -17.08 -38.75
C LEU A 755 -15.65 -16.31 -38.99
N ARG A 756 -16.62 -16.43 -38.06
CA ARG A 756 -17.86 -15.64 -38.16
C ARG A 756 -17.57 -14.13 -38.12
N ALA A 757 -16.72 -13.68 -37.18
CA ALA A 757 -16.40 -12.27 -37.04
C ALA A 757 -15.63 -11.73 -38.25
N ASP A 758 -14.70 -12.52 -38.80
CA ASP A 758 -13.91 -12.17 -39.98
C ASP A 758 -14.80 -11.92 -41.23
N TYR A 759 -15.89 -12.63 -41.32
CA TYR A 759 -16.86 -12.44 -42.40
C TYR A 759 -18.10 -11.57 -42.03
N GLY A 760 -18.05 -10.86 -40.91
CA GLY A 760 -19.10 -9.92 -40.47
C GLY A 760 -20.46 -10.55 -40.17
N LEU A 761 -20.51 -11.85 -39.88
CA LEU A 761 -21.73 -12.61 -39.63
C LEU A 761 -22.20 -12.42 -38.17
N ALA A 762 -23.51 -12.23 -38.02
CA ALA A 762 -24.09 -11.93 -36.69
C ALA A 762 -23.86 -13.10 -35.70
N PRO A 763 -23.53 -12.83 -34.45
CA PRO A 763 -23.33 -13.88 -33.44
C PRO A 763 -24.55 -14.74 -33.14
N THR A 764 -25.75 -14.25 -33.47
CA THR A 764 -27.03 -14.94 -33.25
C THR A 764 -27.46 -15.84 -34.41
N GLU A 765 -26.83 -15.69 -35.56
CA GLU A 765 -27.15 -16.48 -36.75
C GLU A 765 -26.65 -17.93 -36.61
N LYS A 766 -27.45 -18.89 -36.97
CA LYS A 766 -27.05 -20.31 -36.95
C LYS A 766 -26.43 -20.69 -38.28
N LEU A 767 -25.14 -21.04 -38.27
CA LEU A 767 -24.37 -21.33 -39.49
C LEU A 767 -23.91 -22.79 -39.53
N PRO A 768 -23.71 -23.40 -40.69
CA PRO A 768 -23.08 -24.71 -40.83
C PRO A 768 -21.56 -24.57 -40.64
N PHE A 769 -20.93 -25.57 -40.00
CA PHE A 769 -19.47 -25.70 -39.90
C PHE A 769 -19.03 -27.07 -40.38
N VAL A 770 -17.84 -27.14 -40.92
CA VAL A 770 -17.20 -28.39 -41.29
C VAL A 770 -15.87 -28.54 -40.54
N ILE A 771 -15.68 -29.69 -39.92
CA ILE A 771 -14.43 -29.99 -39.17
C ILE A 771 -13.74 -31.16 -39.86
N LYS A 772 -12.48 -30.98 -40.26
CA LYS A 772 -11.59 -32.04 -40.72
C LYS A 772 -10.63 -32.41 -39.58
N PRO A 773 -10.88 -33.54 -38.92
CA PRO A 773 -10.02 -33.98 -37.81
C PRO A 773 -8.59 -34.37 -38.27
N ASP A 774 -7.62 -34.30 -37.38
CA ASP A 774 -6.25 -34.71 -37.68
C ASP A 774 -6.14 -36.23 -37.83
N ASN A 775 -6.95 -37.02 -37.13
CA ASN A 775 -6.94 -38.49 -37.17
C ASN A 775 -8.29 -39.06 -36.76
N ALA A 776 -8.42 -40.39 -36.88
CA ALA A 776 -9.68 -41.12 -36.62
C ALA A 776 -10.12 -41.10 -35.15
N ASP A 777 -9.17 -41.03 -34.19
CA ASP A 777 -9.50 -40.91 -32.77
C ASP A 777 -10.13 -39.56 -32.47
N MET A 778 -9.56 -38.48 -32.99
CA MET A 778 -10.16 -37.14 -32.89
C MET A 778 -11.51 -37.07 -33.57
N ALA A 779 -11.70 -37.71 -34.73
CA ALA A 779 -12.98 -37.79 -35.39
C ALA A 779 -14.06 -38.41 -34.48
N SER A 780 -13.75 -39.51 -33.82
CA SER A 780 -14.63 -40.21 -32.89
C SER A 780 -15.00 -39.34 -31.66
N ARG A 781 -13.99 -38.66 -31.06
CA ARG A 781 -14.21 -37.76 -29.91
C ARG A 781 -15.06 -36.53 -30.30
N LEU A 782 -14.76 -35.91 -31.43
CA LEU A 782 -15.51 -34.76 -31.93
C LEU A 782 -16.97 -35.12 -32.26
N GLU A 783 -17.21 -36.34 -32.85
CA GLU A 783 -18.56 -36.82 -33.15
C GLU A 783 -19.35 -37.07 -31.84
N ALA A 784 -18.72 -37.61 -30.81
CA ALA A 784 -19.36 -37.74 -29.48
C ALA A 784 -19.73 -36.37 -28.85
N ASP A 785 -18.93 -35.36 -29.14
CA ASP A 785 -19.16 -33.98 -28.66
C ASP A 785 -19.92 -33.07 -29.61
N ARG A 786 -20.50 -33.60 -30.69
CA ARG A 786 -21.18 -32.84 -31.74
C ARG A 786 -22.21 -31.85 -31.18
N THR A 787 -23.00 -32.27 -30.18
CA THR A 787 -24.01 -31.41 -29.55
C THR A 787 -23.35 -30.20 -28.81
N ALA A 788 -22.25 -30.43 -28.13
CA ALA A 788 -21.48 -29.41 -27.44
C ALA A 788 -20.83 -28.43 -28.45
N LEU A 789 -20.27 -28.94 -29.54
CA LEU A 789 -19.73 -28.15 -30.65
C LEU A 789 -20.81 -27.26 -31.30
N MET A 790 -21.98 -27.83 -31.59
CA MET A 790 -23.11 -27.08 -32.13
C MET A 790 -23.55 -25.93 -31.20
N ALA A 791 -23.64 -26.21 -29.93
CA ALA A 791 -23.96 -25.18 -28.91
C ALA A 791 -22.86 -24.11 -28.83
N GLY A 792 -21.59 -24.51 -28.71
CA GLY A 792 -20.44 -23.61 -28.58
C GLY A 792 -20.23 -22.73 -29.82
N LEU A 793 -20.36 -23.27 -31.00
CA LEU A 793 -20.30 -22.57 -32.30
C LEU A 793 -21.57 -21.79 -32.64
N ARG A 794 -22.70 -22.04 -31.94
CA ARG A 794 -24.06 -21.62 -32.34
C ARG A 794 -24.36 -22.08 -33.76
N ALA A 795 -24.00 -23.32 -34.07
CA ALA A 795 -24.09 -23.87 -35.37
C ALA A 795 -25.54 -24.36 -35.71
N ALA A 796 -25.93 -24.27 -36.97
CA ALA A 796 -27.12 -24.96 -37.51
C ALA A 796 -26.83 -26.45 -37.65
N ASP A 797 -25.61 -26.78 -38.08
CA ASP A 797 -25.06 -28.14 -38.22
C ASP A 797 -23.54 -28.12 -38.11
N VAL A 798 -22.97 -29.25 -37.70
CA VAL A 798 -21.50 -29.47 -37.67
C VAL A 798 -21.23 -30.80 -38.37
N THR A 799 -20.59 -30.75 -39.52
CA THR A 799 -20.20 -31.92 -40.31
C THR A 799 -18.74 -32.26 -39.95
N ILE A 800 -18.48 -33.49 -39.49
CA ILE A 800 -17.14 -34.04 -39.23
C ILE A 800 -16.78 -34.98 -40.35
N THR A 801 -15.69 -34.67 -41.12
CA THR A 801 -15.30 -35.44 -42.31
C THR A 801 -13.82 -35.28 -42.63
N ASP A 802 -13.22 -36.39 -43.10
CA ASP A 802 -11.80 -36.39 -43.52
C ASP A 802 -11.62 -35.78 -44.93
N ALA A 803 -12.70 -35.66 -45.71
CA ALA A 803 -12.69 -35.17 -47.08
C ALA A 803 -13.72 -34.07 -47.33
N PRO A 804 -13.50 -32.85 -46.80
CA PRO A 804 -14.36 -31.72 -47.10
C PRO A 804 -14.34 -31.39 -48.62
N THR A 805 -15.45 -30.96 -49.19
CA THR A 805 -15.50 -30.49 -50.59
C THR A 805 -14.68 -29.22 -50.77
N ALA A 806 -14.27 -28.90 -52.01
CA ALA A 806 -13.52 -27.69 -52.32
C ALA A 806 -14.28 -26.40 -51.88
N GLU A 807 -15.62 -26.41 -51.99
CA GLU A 807 -16.47 -25.32 -51.57
C GLU A 807 -16.58 -25.18 -50.04
N GLN A 808 -16.65 -26.33 -49.34
CA GLN A 808 -16.69 -26.39 -47.88
C GLN A 808 -15.37 -25.96 -47.23
N SER A 809 -14.24 -26.13 -47.92
CA SER A 809 -12.89 -25.90 -47.38
C SER A 809 -12.29 -24.52 -47.69
N ARG A 810 -13.07 -23.58 -48.29
CA ARG A 810 -12.57 -22.24 -48.69
C ARG A 810 -12.15 -21.39 -47.50
N ALA A 811 -13.01 -21.19 -46.51
CA ALA A 811 -12.71 -20.39 -45.32
C ALA A 811 -12.42 -21.31 -44.14
N GLY A 812 -11.19 -21.43 -43.71
CA GLY A 812 -10.80 -22.32 -42.63
C GLY A 812 -9.63 -21.83 -41.80
N LEU A 813 -9.56 -22.31 -40.55
CA LEU A 813 -8.47 -22.08 -39.60
C LEU A 813 -8.00 -23.42 -39.05
N LEU A 814 -6.70 -23.48 -38.77
CA LEU A 814 -6.06 -24.67 -38.16
C LEU A 814 -6.24 -24.58 -36.64
N SER A 815 -6.77 -25.62 -36.04
CA SER A 815 -6.86 -25.84 -34.59
C SER A 815 -5.98 -27.02 -34.14
N PRO A 816 -5.75 -27.19 -32.83
CA PRO A 816 -5.05 -28.39 -32.33
C PRO A 816 -5.77 -29.73 -32.58
N LEU A 817 -7.03 -29.73 -32.99
CA LEU A 817 -7.82 -30.94 -33.28
C LEU A 817 -8.02 -31.16 -34.77
N GLY A 818 -7.51 -30.29 -35.65
CA GLY A 818 -7.67 -30.29 -37.07
C GLY A 818 -8.21 -28.99 -37.65
N MET A 819 -8.62 -29.00 -38.89
CA MET A 819 -9.13 -27.78 -39.58
C MET A 819 -10.60 -27.57 -39.29
N ILE A 820 -11.00 -26.31 -38.94
CA ILE A 820 -12.38 -25.89 -38.90
C ILE A 820 -12.65 -24.96 -40.09
N TYR A 821 -13.75 -25.22 -40.79
CA TYR A 821 -14.16 -24.47 -41.97
C TYR A 821 -15.57 -23.88 -41.77
N LEU A 822 -15.79 -22.71 -42.35
CA LEU A 822 -17.11 -22.07 -42.51
C LEU A 822 -17.47 -22.10 -44.02
N PRO A 823 -18.43 -22.95 -44.49
CA PRO A 823 -18.93 -22.91 -45.85
C PRO A 823 -19.55 -21.57 -46.16
N LEU A 824 -19.04 -20.85 -47.16
CA LEU A 824 -19.49 -19.50 -47.48
C LEU A 824 -20.68 -19.49 -48.46
N GLU A 825 -20.90 -20.59 -49.22
CA GLU A 825 -21.98 -20.73 -50.19
C GLU A 825 -23.35 -20.71 -49.51
N GLY A 826 -24.23 -19.81 -49.96
CA GLY A 826 -25.54 -19.62 -49.35
C GLY A 826 -25.55 -18.92 -47.98
N VAL A 827 -24.38 -18.58 -47.45
CA VAL A 827 -24.20 -17.87 -46.16
C VAL A 827 -23.91 -16.39 -46.39
N ILE A 828 -23.08 -16.08 -47.41
CA ILE A 828 -22.73 -14.69 -47.75
C ILE A 828 -22.97 -14.45 -49.26
N ASP A 829 -23.26 -13.19 -49.61
CA ASP A 829 -23.12 -12.71 -50.97
C ASP A 829 -21.61 -12.47 -51.25
N VAL A 830 -21.00 -13.44 -51.97
CA VAL A 830 -19.55 -13.42 -52.20
C VAL A 830 -19.10 -12.20 -52.98
N GLU A 831 -19.92 -11.71 -53.95
CA GLU A 831 -19.59 -10.51 -54.74
C GLU A 831 -19.67 -9.24 -53.87
N ALA A 832 -20.72 -9.11 -53.08
CA ALA A 832 -20.87 -8.00 -52.13
C ALA A 832 -19.75 -7.98 -51.08
N GLU A 833 -19.34 -9.14 -50.55
CA GLU A 833 -18.29 -9.27 -49.57
C GLU A 833 -16.90 -9.02 -50.17
N GLN A 834 -16.59 -9.47 -51.37
CA GLN A 834 -15.37 -9.13 -52.10
C GLN A 834 -15.25 -7.63 -52.29
N LYS A 835 -16.36 -6.96 -52.62
CA LYS A 835 -16.38 -5.50 -52.75
C LYS A 835 -16.12 -4.83 -51.39
N ARG A 836 -16.79 -5.27 -50.34
CA ARG A 836 -16.62 -4.73 -48.98
C ARG A 836 -15.18 -4.87 -48.51
N VAL A 837 -14.59 -6.08 -48.61
CA VAL A 837 -13.21 -6.37 -48.22
C VAL A 837 -12.22 -5.51 -49.05
N THR A 838 -12.43 -5.36 -50.35
CA THR A 838 -11.61 -4.52 -51.23
C THR A 838 -11.64 -3.05 -50.81
N GLU A 839 -12.84 -2.54 -50.46
CA GLU A 839 -12.99 -1.17 -49.94
C GLU A 839 -12.29 -1.00 -48.59
N GLU A 840 -12.34 -2.02 -47.74
CA GLU A 840 -11.66 -1.99 -46.43
C GLU A 840 -10.13 -2.08 -46.55
N ILE A 841 -9.61 -2.91 -47.48
CA ILE A 841 -8.18 -2.96 -47.82
C ILE A 841 -7.72 -1.56 -48.22
N THR A 842 -8.46 -0.91 -49.14
CA THR A 842 -8.11 0.44 -49.61
C THR A 842 -8.07 1.47 -48.49
N LYS A 843 -8.98 1.38 -47.52
CA LYS A 843 -8.98 2.22 -46.32
C LYS A 843 -7.75 1.98 -45.41
N VAL A 844 -7.46 0.69 -45.11
CA VAL A 844 -6.34 0.28 -44.27
C VAL A 844 -5.02 0.67 -44.92
N GLU A 845 -4.83 0.46 -46.21
CA GLU A 845 -3.65 0.88 -46.98
C GLU A 845 -3.43 2.38 -46.87
N LYS A 846 -4.47 3.20 -46.96
CA LYS A 846 -4.41 4.64 -46.79
C LYS A 846 -3.95 5.04 -45.39
N PHE A 847 -4.49 4.40 -44.33
CA PHE A 847 -4.07 4.65 -42.94
C PHE A 847 -2.64 4.18 -42.68
N LEU A 848 -2.26 3.02 -43.20
CA LEU A 848 -0.91 2.48 -43.12
C LEU A 848 0.10 3.38 -43.83
N ALA A 849 -0.22 3.88 -44.99
CA ALA A 849 0.59 4.86 -45.70
C ALA A 849 0.76 6.15 -44.87
N GLY A 850 -0.30 6.60 -44.18
CA GLY A 850 -0.24 7.74 -43.28
C GLY A 850 0.67 7.50 -42.07
N ALA A 851 0.60 6.32 -41.46
CA ALA A 851 1.46 5.93 -40.33
C ALA A 851 2.94 5.81 -40.78
N ASN A 852 3.18 5.17 -41.93
CA ASN A 852 4.51 5.05 -42.52
C ASN A 852 5.11 6.40 -42.88
N ALA A 853 4.31 7.32 -43.42
CA ALA A 853 4.76 8.67 -43.74
C ALA A 853 5.19 9.46 -42.50
N LYS A 854 4.44 9.30 -41.38
CA LYS A 854 4.83 9.90 -40.07
C LYS A 854 6.15 9.31 -39.56
N LEU A 855 6.30 7.99 -39.59
CA LEU A 855 7.50 7.30 -39.13
C LEU A 855 8.72 7.49 -40.02
N SER A 856 8.52 7.80 -41.30
CA SER A 856 9.60 8.14 -42.26
C SER A 856 10.01 9.60 -42.16
N ASN A 857 9.31 10.46 -41.43
CA ASN A 857 9.66 11.85 -41.26
C ASN A 857 10.62 12.04 -40.06
N PRO A 858 11.91 12.35 -40.28
CA PRO A 858 12.89 12.55 -39.23
C PRO A 858 12.48 13.65 -38.23
N LYS A 859 11.78 14.70 -38.71
CA LYS A 859 11.29 15.75 -37.82
C LYS A 859 10.22 15.31 -36.84
N PHE A 860 9.47 14.26 -37.16
CA PHE A 860 8.51 13.66 -36.25
C PHE A 860 9.20 12.71 -35.28
N VAL A 861 10.02 11.79 -35.81
CA VAL A 861 10.67 10.74 -34.99
C VAL A 861 11.65 11.33 -33.99
N ASP A 862 12.36 12.40 -34.33
CA ASP A 862 13.38 13.03 -33.47
C ASP A 862 12.79 14.08 -32.51
N LYS A 863 11.60 14.63 -32.79
CA LYS A 863 11.02 15.73 -31.98
C LYS A 863 9.75 15.39 -31.21
N ALA A 864 9.02 14.33 -31.59
CA ALA A 864 7.83 13.90 -30.86
C ALA A 864 8.22 13.15 -29.59
N PRO A 865 7.41 13.19 -28.52
CA PRO A 865 7.59 12.37 -27.32
C PRO A 865 7.71 10.87 -27.67
N ALA A 866 8.57 10.16 -26.95
CA ALA A 866 8.89 8.76 -27.25
C ALA A 866 7.65 7.84 -27.22
N ASP A 867 6.70 8.11 -26.34
CA ASP A 867 5.42 7.42 -26.22
C ASP A 867 4.52 7.63 -27.45
N VAL A 868 4.50 8.84 -28.02
CA VAL A 868 3.75 9.15 -29.26
C VAL A 868 4.34 8.42 -30.46
N VAL A 869 5.68 8.34 -30.55
CA VAL A 869 6.34 7.58 -31.62
C VAL A 869 6.11 6.08 -31.46
N ALA A 870 6.17 5.56 -30.22
CA ALA A 870 5.85 4.16 -29.93
C ALA A 870 4.41 3.81 -30.29
N ASN A 871 3.45 4.67 -29.98
CA ASN A 871 2.04 4.49 -30.33
C ASN A 871 1.81 4.44 -31.86
N VAL A 872 2.48 5.33 -32.62
CA VAL A 872 2.37 5.30 -34.10
C VAL A 872 3.02 4.03 -34.67
N ARG A 873 4.08 3.48 -34.05
CA ARG A 873 4.66 2.18 -34.46
C ARG A 873 3.69 1.04 -34.19
N SER A 874 3.08 0.96 -33.00
CA SER A 874 2.07 -0.03 -32.67
C SER A 874 0.90 0.02 -33.65
N THR A 875 0.37 1.23 -33.92
CA THR A 875 -0.69 1.42 -34.90
C THR A 875 -0.30 0.93 -36.30
N ARG A 876 0.94 1.19 -36.75
CA ARG A 876 1.45 0.68 -38.03
C ARG A 876 1.45 -0.85 -38.05
N ASP A 877 1.96 -1.48 -36.99
CA ASP A 877 2.08 -2.95 -36.92
C ASP A 877 0.71 -3.60 -36.89
N GLU A 878 -0.25 -3.05 -36.14
CA GLU A 878 -1.66 -3.49 -36.10
C GLU A 878 -2.34 -3.35 -37.49
N LEU A 879 -2.11 -2.23 -38.18
CA LEU A 879 -2.64 -2.01 -39.52
C LEU A 879 -2.02 -2.95 -40.56
N THR A 880 -0.72 -3.30 -40.40
CA THR A 880 -0.02 -4.26 -41.27
C THR A 880 -0.63 -5.65 -41.10
N GLU A 881 -0.78 -6.13 -39.86
CA GLU A 881 -1.42 -7.40 -39.58
C GLU A 881 -2.88 -7.45 -40.11
N LYS A 882 -3.64 -6.38 -39.90
CA LYS A 882 -5.01 -6.25 -40.42
C LYS A 882 -5.04 -6.33 -41.94
N LEU A 883 -4.09 -5.67 -42.62
CA LEU A 883 -4.01 -5.69 -44.09
C LEU A 883 -3.70 -7.10 -44.61
N GLU A 884 -2.77 -7.83 -44.00
CA GLU A 884 -2.45 -9.21 -44.36
C GLU A 884 -3.65 -10.14 -44.21
N LYS A 885 -4.39 -10.04 -43.10
CA LYS A 885 -5.65 -10.79 -42.86
C LYS A 885 -6.72 -10.49 -43.92
N LEU A 886 -6.95 -9.20 -44.25
CA LEU A 886 -7.91 -8.81 -45.28
C LEU A 886 -7.52 -9.27 -46.69
N GLN A 887 -6.22 -9.23 -47.03
CA GLN A 887 -5.72 -9.75 -48.33
C GLN A 887 -5.87 -11.25 -48.41
N GLN A 888 -5.63 -12.00 -47.33
CA GLN A 888 -5.86 -13.43 -47.25
C GLN A 888 -7.35 -13.75 -47.42
N GLN A 889 -8.24 -13.03 -46.74
CA GLN A 889 -9.68 -13.12 -46.86
C GLN A 889 -10.16 -12.88 -48.30
N LEU A 890 -9.66 -11.83 -48.96
CA LEU A 890 -9.98 -11.51 -50.34
C LEU A 890 -9.51 -12.62 -51.30
N SER A 891 -8.34 -13.22 -51.03
CA SER A 891 -7.83 -14.37 -51.81
C SER A 891 -8.75 -15.58 -51.71
N VAL A 892 -9.23 -15.89 -50.49
CA VAL A 892 -10.19 -16.98 -50.22
C VAL A 892 -11.52 -16.73 -50.93
N LEU A 893 -12.04 -15.49 -50.96
CA LEU A 893 -13.28 -15.12 -51.63
C LEU A 893 -13.19 -15.14 -53.15
N LYS A 894 -12.00 -15.01 -53.74
CA LYS A 894 -11.77 -15.06 -55.18
C LYS A 894 -11.60 -16.48 -55.73
N GLY A 895 -11.34 -17.49 -54.87
CA GLY A 895 -11.17 -18.90 -55.21
C GLY A 895 -9.75 -19.24 -55.35
#